data_f7311dd9b8480bf46e0bbba92505cd6d
#
_entry.id   f7311dd9b8480bf46e0bbba92505cd6d
#
_cell.length_a   1.000
_cell.length_b   1.000
_cell.length_c   1.000
_cell.angle_alpha   90.00
_cell.angle_beta   90.00
_cell.angle_gamma   90.00
#
_symmetry.space_group_name_H-M   'P 1'
#
loop_
_entity.id
_entity.type
_entity.pdbx_description
1 polymer ?
#
loop_
_entity_poly.entity_id
_entity_poly.type
_entity_poly.pdbx_seq_one_letter_code
_entity_poly.pdbx_strand_id
1 'polypeptide(L)'
;MVMGLLHVVWLNLIWLRWRVLAWIWLVPDSIERWAWNAHRISEAEWYGIPNPKYEDVFFEETGCDLGEGVSCCGMLARPGTGVEKARPGTGVAKRGSASASRAIDGTRPTILVRTPYGSNQRSVARLYAERGFNYVILDTRGRFQTGGDFIPVHDEIDDGATVIKWAKQQPWFDGSIGTHGMSYLGMTSWAMIGARDPALKVGVPVLCAASIHPIAFPAPRAIALELITQWTWLTHAMHAAPATAGMALLECMTRIKIWGGRKMISATARACNTLPMTGLDVALGVGKVGYIQEGIRNMEVDSAFWKTRNHLADLRPVSAGGTGGPLPCSLSLIAAWHDFFLEQQLRDFQAARATAEHATLTVFWAHHWDLFKLYRPMVRCIMQAYYRHLFALHFCGRTASVENPNPPPAVRLELGGGGGWRGYSSWPPEESSPLTLFLGAGGARHHSSQGSAAAGAAAGEEEVWSYVYDASDPTPSIGGPSFNGFNAGVKLMRPLEWRKDVLTFDLTPPLTEDVVVVGEVTANMLFSSDLPTADLLVKLCDVDSWGVSRNVAEGYVRLVLPDDTPTPVRVVMATAYKFKKGHRIRALLCSGAHPRIARNLGVTDKEWECVQGRKGIMRIHSAVGKMRSSMTLPICQGGFFDLELDQFGVPLAHPR
;
A
#
# COMPACT_ATOMS: atom_id res chain seq x y z
N MET A 1 14.27 30.73 20.11
CA MET A 1 12.93 31.14 20.53
C MET A 1 11.98 31.42 19.36
N VAL A 2 12.34 32.21 18.36
CA VAL A 2 11.48 32.54 17.19
C VAL A 2 11.14 31.30 16.34
N MET A 3 12.08 30.39 16.08
CA MET A 3 11.82 29.14 15.33
C MET A 3 10.88 28.17 16.07
N GLY A 4 10.93 28.13 17.41
CA GLY A 4 9.99 27.34 18.21
C GLY A 4 8.56 27.89 18.15
N LEU A 5 8.41 29.21 18.12
CA LEU A 5 7.10 29.86 18.00
C LEU A 5 6.48 29.65 16.60
N LEU A 6 7.28 29.74 15.56
CA LEU A 6 6.85 29.46 14.18
C LEU A 6 6.45 27.99 14.00
N HIS A 7 7.14 27.06 14.65
CA HIS A 7 6.79 25.64 14.64
C HIS A 7 5.45 25.37 15.35
N VAL A 8 5.22 26.01 16.50
CA VAL A 8 3.95 25.93 17.25
C VAL A 8 2.79 26.56 16.48
N VAL A 9 3.02 27.71 15.83
CA VAL A 9 2.01 28.37 14.97
C VAL A 9 1.70 27.50 13.75
N TRP A 10 2.70 26.93 13.11
CA TRP A 10 2.55 26.04 11.98
C TRP A 10 1.78 24.76 12.34
N LEU A 11 2.09 24.13 13.49
CA LEU A 11 1.36 22.98 14.02
C LEU A 11 -0.10 23.34 14.35
N ASN A 12 -0.37 24.53 14.89
CA ASN A 12 -1.73 24.97 15.18
C ASN A 12 -2.54 25.31 13.92
N LEU A 13 -1.90 25.85 12.88
CA LEU A 13 -2.54 26.07 11.57
C LEU A 13 -2.86 24.74 10.86
N ILE A 14 -1.97 23.77 10.94
CA ILE A 14 -2.25 22.41 10.47
C ILE A 14 -3.42 21.81 11.27
N TRP A 15 -3.43 21.97 12.59
CA TRP A 15 -4.50 21.46 13.46
C TRP A 15 -5.85 22.15 13.17
N LEU A 16 -5.86 23.47 12.93
CA LEU A 16 -7.06 24.20 12.54
C LEU A 16 -7.56 23.75 11.16
N ARG A 17 -6.67 23.59 10.19
CA ARG A 17 -7.00 23.05 8.87
C ARG A 17 -7.59 21.64 8.95
N TRP A 18 -7.09 20.80 9.85
CA TRP A 18 -7.64 19.46 10.08
C TRP A 18 -8.99 19.48 10.81
N ARG A 19 -9.23 20.45 11.72
CA ARG A 19 -10.56 20.62 12.34
C ARG A 19 -11.60 21.06 11.33
N VAL A 20 -11.25 22.00 10.45
CA VAL A 20 -12.15 22.45 9.38
C VAL A 20 -12.40 21.33 8.38
N LEU A 21 -11.39 20.56 8.02
CA LEU A 21 -11.53 19.39 7.14
C LEU A 21 -12.33 18.26 7.83
N ALA A 22 -12.14 18.01 9.11
CA ALA A 22 -12.96 17.06 9.86
C ALA A 22 -14.43 17.50 9.95
N TRP A 23 -14.69 18.79 9.99
CA TRP A 23 -16.05 19.36 9.90
C TRP A 23 -16.69 19.16 8.52
N ILE A 24 -15.88 19.27 7.45
CA ILE A 24 -16.31 18.95 6.08
C ILE A 24 -16.55 17.44 5.90
N TRP A 25 -15.88 16.58 6.68
CA TRP A 25 -16.08 15.12 6.69
C TRP A 25 -17.29 14.65 7.50
N LEU A 26 -17.83 15.49 8.37
CA LEU A 26 -19.15 15.31 8.96
C LEU A 26 -20.27 15.71 7.99
N VAL A 27 -19.94 15.92 6.71
CA VAL A 27 -20.91 16.11 5.64
C VAL A 27 -21.84 14.90 5.64
N PRO A 28 -23.14 15.13 5.80
CA PRO A 28 -24.09 14.05 5.98
C PRO A 28 -24.00 13.04 4.83
N ASP A 29 -24.22 11.77 5.14
CA ASP A 29 -24.42 10.64 4.19
C ASP A 29 -25.19 11.01 2.91
N SER A 30 -25.99 12.09 2.97
CA SER A 30 -26.80 12.60 1.87
C SER A 30 -26.01 13.23 0.72
N ILE A 31 -24.87 13.92 0.98
CA ILE A 31 -24.07 14.54 -0.08
C ILE A 31 -23.15 13.50 -0.72
N GLU A 32 -22.59 12.60 0.08
CA GLU A 32 -21.86 11.44 -0.44
C GLU A 32 -22.78 10.58 -1.31
N ARG A 33 -23.99 10.29 -0.83
CA ARG A 33 -25.04 9.62 -1.62
C ARG A 33 -25.41 10.36 -2.88
N TRP A 34 -25.54 11.68 -2.85
CA TRP A 34 -25.87 12.48 -4.03
C TRP A 34 -24.75 12.42 -5.07
N ALA A 35 -23.51 12.61 -4.66
CA ALA A 35 -22.36 12.54 -5.57
C ALA A 35 -22.22 11.15 -6.22
N TRP A 36 -22.45 10.07 -5.47
CA TRP A 36 -22.44 8.70 -5.98
C TRP A 36 -23.64 8.37 -6.85
N ASN A 37 -24.81 8.90 -6.54
CA ASN A 37 -26.04 8.68 -7.30
C ASN A 37 -26.01 9.33 -8.68
N ALA A 38 -25.40 10.51 -8.80
CA ALA A 38 -25.29 11.21 -10.07
C ALA A 38 -24.41 10.44 -11.12
N HIS A 39 -23.60 9.49 -10.69
CA HIS A 39 -22.63 8.78 -11.56
C HIS A 39 -22.98 7.32 -11.85
N ARG A 40 -24.10 6.83 -11.33
CA ARG A 40 -24.53 5.44 -11.54
C ARG A 40 -24.85 5.11 -12.99
N ILE A 41 -25.41 6.08 -13.70
CA ILE A 41 -25.99 5.87 -15.04
C ILE A 41 -24.89 5.52 -16.05
N SER A 42 -23.74 6.17 -15.98
CA SER A 42 -22.71 6.05 -17.00
C SER A 42 -22.01 4.66 -17.04
N GLU A 43 -21.87 3.95 -15.93
CA GLU A 43 -21.18 2.65 -15.91
C GLU A 43 -22.08 1.49 -16.26
N ALA A 44 -23.30 1.46 -15.72
CA ALA A 44 -24.25 0.40 -16.06
C ALA A 44 -24.68 0.50 -17.51
N GLU A 45 -24.96 1.72 -18.02
CA GLU A 45 -25.26 1.95 -19.43
C GLU A 45 -24.09 1.52 -20.32
N TRP A 46 -22.87 1.76 -19.90
CA TRP A 46 -21.69 1.45 -20.66
C TRP A 46 -21.40 -0.06 -20.77
N TYR A 47 -21.72 -0.84 -19.73
CA TYR A 47 -21.64 -2.30 -19.75
C TYR A 47 -22.92 -2.96 -20.28
N GLY A 48 -23.97 -2.20 -20.63
CA GLY A 48 -25.29 -2.74 -20.97
C GLY A 48 -25.93 -3.53 -19.84
N ILE A 49 -25.61 -3.20 -18.60
CA ILE A 49 -26.09 -3.89 -17.40
C ILE A 49 -27.19 -3.08 -16.75
N PRO A 50 -28.33 -3.67 -16.38
CA PRO A 50 -29.35 -2.99 -15.61
C PRO A 50 -28.74 -2.38 -14.33
N ASN A 51 -29.01 -1.10 -14.05
CA ASN A 51 -28.56 -0.41 -12.84
C ASN A 51 -29.70 -0.28 -11.84
N PRO A 52 -30.04 -1.34 -11.10
CA PRO A 52 -31.08 -1.28 -10.12
C PRO A 52 -30.66 -0.38 -8.95
N LYS A 53 -31.54 0.49 -8.51
CA LYS A 53 -31.43 1.19 -7.25
C LYS A 53 -32.41 0.60 -6.29
N TYR A 54 -31.92 0.13 -5.17
CA TYR A 54 -32.72 -0.36 -4.07
C TYR A 54 -32.87 0.74 -3.03
N GLU A 55 -34.12 1.18 -2.78
CA GLU A 55 -34.40 2.25 -1.82
C GLU A 55 -34.13 1.82 -0.39
N ASP A 56 -34.45 0.56 -0.08
CA ASP A 56 -34.29 -0.01 1.24
C ASP A 56 -33.09 -0.92 1.33
N VAL A 57 -32.32 -0.80 2.40
CA VAL A 57 -31.23 -1.70 2.76
C VAL A 57 -31.50 -2.24 4.15
N PHE A 58 -31.55 -3.56 4.26
CA PHE A 58 -31.74 -4.26 5.52
C PHE A 58 -30.37 -4.66 6.08
N PHE A 59 -30.20 -4.45 7.39
CA PHE A 59 -28.99 -4.81 8.11
C PHE A 59 -29.36 -5.88 9.15
N GLU A 60 -28.61 -6.98 9.13
CA GLU A 60 -28.77 -8.10 10.05
C GLU A 60 -27.42 -8.41 10.69
N GLU A 61 -27.43 -8.76 11.99
CA GLU A 61 -26.28 -9.39 12.61
C GLU A 61 -26.13 -10.80 12.04
N THR A 62 -24.92 -11.20 11.76
CA THR A 62 -24.62 -12.50 11.18
C THR A 62 -23.31 -13.04 11.71
N GLY A 63 -23.07 -14.33 11.49
CA GLY A 63 -21.83 -14.95 11.91
C GLY A 63 -21.77 -16.41 11.52
N CYS A 64 -20.61 -17.01 11.71
CA CYS A 64 -20.36 -18.42 11.44
C CYS A 64 -19.43 -19.03 12.50
N ASP A 65 -19.46 -20.34 12.58
CA ASP A 65 -18.50 -21.10 13.38
C ASP A 65 -17.20 -21.27 12.57
N LEU A 66 -16.09 -20.78 13.10
CA LEU A 66 -14.74 -20.92 12.51
C LEU A 66 -14.06 -22.24 12.92
N GLY A 67 -14.73 -23.07 13.72
CA GLY A 67 -14.15 -24.28 14.33
C GLY A 67 -13.54 -24.00 15.70
N GLU A 68 -13.19 -25.06 16.41
CA GLU A 68 -12.57 -24.99 17.75
C GLU A 68 -13.37 -24.18 18.79
N GLY A 69 -14.69 -24.06 18.60
CA GLY A 69 -15.58 -23.25 19.47
C GLY A 69 -15.47 -21.74 19.26
N VAL A 70 -14.87 -21.29 18.16
CA VAL A 70 -14.73 -19.88 17.82
C VAL A 70 -15.90 -19.42 16.95
N SER A 71 -16.78 -18.61 17.51
CA SER A 71 -17.84 -17.93 16.76
C SER A 71 -17.35 -16.64 16.15
N CYS A 72 -17.49 -16.51 14.84
CA CYS A 72 -17.26 -15.27 14.10
C CYS A 72 -18.52 -14.43 14.10
N CYS A 73 -18.37 -13.13 14.30
CA CYS A 73 -19.49 -12.16 14.32
C CYS A 73 -19.30 -11.10 13.25
N GLY A 74 -20.42 -10.56 12.76
CA GLY A 74 -20.39 -9.50 11.77
C GLY A 74 -21.77 -9.01 11.35
N MET A 75 -21.82 -8.41 10.17
CA MET A 75 -23.00 -7.75 9.62
C MET A 75 -23.24 -8.18 8.18
N LEU A 76 -24.50 -8.48 7.87
CA LEU A 76 -25.02 -8.64 6.52
C LEU A 76 -25.88 -7.42 6.16
N ALA A 77 -25.64 -6.81 5.02
CA ALA A 77 -26.51 -5.82 4.41
C ALA A 77 -27.08 -6.36 3.10
N ARG A 78 -28.39 -6.26 2.91
CA ARG A 78 -29.09 -6.76 1.72
C ARG A 78 -29.97 -5.71 1.08
N PRO A 79 -30.13 -5.73 -0.28
CA PRO A 79 -31.09 -4.91 -0.97
C PRO A 79 -32.51 -5.25 -0.52
N GLY A 80 -33.38 -4.23 -0.43
CA GLY A 80 -34.82 -4.44 -0.25
C GLY A 80 -35.50 -4.94 -1.53
N THR A 81 -36.80 -5.27 -1.44
CA THR A 81 -37.59 -5.79 -2.57
C THR A 81 -38.05 -4.70 -3.57
N GLY A 82 -37.96 -3.42 -3.18
CA GLY A 82 -38.37 -2.29 -4.02
C GLY A 82 -37.26 -1.83 -4.96
N VAL A 83 -37.49 -1.97 -6.26
CA VAL A 83 -36.64 -1.29 -7.26
C VAL A 83 -37.24 0.10 -7.49
N GLU A 84 -36.45 1.15 -7.29
CA GLU A 84 -36.88 2.50 -7.67
C GLU A 84 -37.07 2.56 -9.20
N LYS A 85 -38.32 2.71 -9.66
CA LYS A 85 -38.54 3.12 -11.04
C LYS A 85 -38.05 4.56 -11.16
N ALA A 86 -37.11 4.80 -12.05
CA ALA A 86 -36.65 6.14 -12.37
C ALA A 86 -37.87 7.02 -12.69
N ARG A 87 -38.25 7.90 -11.78
CA ARG A 87 -39.27 8.94 -12.01
C ARG A 87 -38.55 10.24 -12.36
N PRO A 88 -38.95 10.90 -13.45
CA PRO A 88 -38.59 12.29 -13.65
C PRO A 88 -39.46 13.15 -12.70
N GLY A 89 -38.80 13.84 -11.77
CA GLY A 89 -39.31 15.04 -11.12
C GLY A 89 -40.39 14.88 -10.05
N THR A 90 -40.09 15.48 -8.91
CA THR A 90 -40.97 16.03 -7.85
C THR A 90 -41.55 15.10 -6.77
N GLY A 91 -41.35 15.50 -5.51
CA GLY A 91 -42.26 15.19 -4.41
C GLY A 91 -41.62 14.58 -3.16
N VAL A 92 -41.57 15.38 -2.13
CA VAL A 92 -41.27 15.01 -0.74
C VAL A 92 -42.17 13.85 -0.27
N ALA A 93 -41.61 12.72 0.09
CA ALA A 93 -42.35 11.63 0.72
C ALA A 93 -42.23 11.69 2.25
N LYS A 94 -43.39 11.69 2.91
CA LYS A 94 -43.57 11.69 4.36
C LYS A 94 -43.05 10.41 5.00
N ARG A 95 -42.36 10.55 6.13
CA ARG A 95 -41.99 9.45 7.03
C ARG A 95 -43.25 8.79 7.57
N GLY A 96 -43.43 7.51 7.29
CA GLY A 96 -44.40 6.63 7.93
C GLY A 96 -43.71 5.45 8.55
N SER A 97 -43.87 5.29 9.86
CA SER A 97 -43.43 4.15 10.65
C SER A 97 -44.26 2.92 10.29
N ALA A 98 -43.62 1.85 9.83
CA ALA A 98 -44.18 0.50 9.97
C ALA A 98 -43.03 -0.52 9.83
N SER A 99 -42.70 -1.17 10.93
CA SER A 99 -42.00 -2.43 10.94
C SER A 99 -42.94 -3.51 10.37
N ALA A 100 -42.84 -3.77 9.10
CA ALA A 100 -43.34 -5.01 8.52
C ALA A 100 -42.11 -5.71 7.90
N SER A 101 -41.83 -6.92 8.39
CA SER A 101 -40.90 -7.86 7.78
C SER A 101 -41.41 -8.20 6.37
N ARG A 102 -41.09 -7.35 5.38
CA ARG A 102 -41.24 -7.72 3.98
C ARG A 102 -40.21 -8.79 3.68
N ALA A 103 -40.68 -9.95 3.30
CA ALA A 103 -39.83 -11.05 2.85
C ALA A 103 -38.85 -10.52 1.79
N ILE A 104 -37.57 -10.70 2.05
CA ILE A 104 -36.51 -10.36 1.12
C ILE A 104 -36.46 -11.51 0.13
N ASP A 105 -36.99 -11.29 -1.06
CA ASP A 105 -37.05 -12.31 -2.09
C ASP A 105 -35.86 -12.21 -3.06
N GLY A 106 -35.24 -13.35 -3.34
CA GLY A 106 -34.20 -13.53 -4.35
C GLY A 106 -32.77 -13.65 -3.81
N THR A 107 -32.01 -14.51 -4.47
CA THR A 107 -30.57 -14.66 -4.32
C THR A 107 -29.83 -13.54 -5.06
N ARG A 108 -28.67 -13.12 -4.54
CA ARG A 108 -27.87 -12.02 -5.09
C ARG A 108 -26.38 -12.31 -5.04
N PRO A 109 -25.59 -11.72 -5.94
CA PRO A 109 -24.14 -11.76 -5.83
C PRO A 109 -23.69 -11.21 -4.48
N THR A 110 -22.75 -11.89 -3.84
CA THR A 110 -22.31 -11.57 -2.48
C THR A 110 -20.91 -11.00 -2.47
N ILE A 111 -20.74 -9.86 -1.82
CA ILE A 111 -19.44 -9.29 -1.48
C ILE A 111 -19.11 -9.73 -0.06
N LEU A 112 -18.00 -10.45 0.11
CA LEU A 112 -17.56 -11.01 1.37
C LEU A 112 -16.25 -10.35 1.80
N VAL A 113 -16.24 -9.74 2.98
CA VAL A 113 -15.11 -9.00 3.54
C VAL A 113 -14.83 -9.47 4.96
N ARG A 114 -13.56 -9.57 5.33
CA ARG A 114 -13.12 -9.84 6.71
C ARG A 114 -12.24 -8.70 7.20
N THR A 115 -12.39 -8.31 8.47
CA THR A 115 -11.78 -7.10 9.01
C THR A 115 -11.30 -7.26 10.46
N PRO A 116 -10.09 -6.81 10.83
CA PRO A 116 -9.66 -6.71 12.21
C PRO A 116 -10.08 -5.38 12.88
N TYR A 117 -10.81 -4.52 12.15
CA TYR A 117 -11.09 -3.14 12.54
C TYR A 117 -12.53 -2.89 12.97
N GLY A 118 -13.35 -3.93 13.09
CA GLY A 118 -14.77 -3.87 13.43
C GLY A 118 -15.69 -3.94 12.22
N SER A 119 -16.65 -4.86 12.29
CA SER A 119 -17.59 -5.16 11.20
C SER A 119 -18.76 -4.19 11.09
N ASN A 120 -19.01 -3.31 12.06
CA ASN A 120 -20.13 -2.37 12.02
C ASN A 120 -19.86 -1.17 11.07
N GLN A 121 -19.76 -1.47 9.78
CA GLN A 121 -19.45 -0.49 8.71
C GLN A 121 -20.68 -0.26 7.81
N ARG A 122 -21.80 0.18 8.42
CA ARG A 122 -23.10 0.32 7.74
C ARG A 122 -23.09 1.22 6.52
N SER A 123 -22.32 2.32 6.52
CA SER A 123 -22.22 3.23 5.38
C SER A 123 -21.58 2.57 4.15
N VAL A 124 -20.51 1.82 4.37
CA VAL A 124 -19.83 1.06 3.31
C VAL A 124 -20.73 -0.07 2.81
N ALA A 125 -21.33 -0.85 3.72
CA ALA A 125 -22.21 -1.95 3.36
C ALA A 125 -23.43 -1.47 2.57
N ARG A 126 -24.03 -0.33 2.97
CA ARG A 126 -25.14 0.31 2.25
C ARG A 126 -24.77 0.66 0.81
N LEU A 127 -23.55 1.18 0.59
CA LEU A 127 -23.05 1.55 -0.75
C LEU A 127 -23.18 0.40 -1.76
N TYR A 128 -22.84 -0.82 -1.34
CA TYR A 128 -22.93 -2.01 -2.19
C TYR A 128 -24.33 -2.60 -2.23
N ALA A 129 -25.02 -2.64 -1.10
CA ALA A 129 -26.38 -3.19 -1.04
C ALA A 129 -27.38 -2.36 -1.87
N GLU A 130 -27.29 -1.03 -1.85
CA GLU A 130 -28.09 -0.16 -2.74
C GLU A 130 -27.86 -0.44 -4.23
N ARG A 131 -26.79 -1.14 -4.59
CA ARG A 131 -26.42 -1.53 -5.97
C ARG A 131 -26.72 -2.98 -6.31
N GLY A 132 -27.44 -3.67 -5.44
CA GLY A 132 -27.95 -5.02 -5.72
C GLY A 132 -27.06 -6.15 -5.22
N PHE A 133 -26.03 -5.88 -4.43
CA PHE A 133 -25.17 -6.90 -3.82
C PHE A 133 -25.63 -7.22 -2.39
N ASN A 134 -25.51 -8.48 -1.99
CA ASN A 134 -25.38 -8.77 -0.57
C ASN A 134 -23.98 -8.34 -0.13
N TYR A 135 -23.86 -7.66 1.01
CA TYR A 135 -22.57 -7.27 1.57
C TYR A 135 -22.41 -7.87 2.96
N VAL A 136 -21.49 -8.79 3.08
CA VAL A 136 -21.16 -9.46 4.35
C VAL A 136 -19.79 -8.97 4.80
N ILE A 137 -19.74 -8.44 6.01
CA ILE A 137 -18.49 -8.06 6.66
C ILE A 137 -18.38 -8.72 8.03
N LEU A 138 -17.31 -9.47 8.26
CA LEU A 138 -17.09 -10.26 9.46
C LEU A 138 -15.80 -9.82 10.16
N ASP A 139 -15.83 -9.79 11.50
CA ASP A 139 -14.63 -9.58 12.29
C ASP A 139 -13.70 -10.79 12.18
N THR A 140 -12.39 -10.56 12.10
CA THR A 140 -11.40 -11.63 12.11
C THR A 140 -11.28 -12.25 13.52
N ARG A 141 -10.74 -13.44 13.59
CA ARG A 141 -10.49 -14.19 14.84
C ARG A 141 -9.82 -13.30 15.89
N GLY A 142 -10.28 -13.36 17.15
CA GLY A 142 -9.75 -12.59 18.27
C GLY A 142 -10.00 -11.08 18.21
N ARG A 143 -10.94 -10.63 17.34
CA ARG A 143 -11.26 -9.20 17.23
C ARG A 143 -12.72 -8.94 17.58
N PHE A 144 -12.94 -7.85 18.35
CA PHE A 144 -14.26 -7.38 18.79
C PHE A 144 -15.11 -8.49 19.42
N GLN A 145 -16.17 -8.92 18.77
CA GLN A 145 -17.08 -9.97 19.27
C GLN A 145 -16.70 -11.38 18.79
N THR A 146 -15.73 -11.50 17.88
CA THR A 146 -15.23 -12.80 17.41
C THR A 146 -14.25 -13.39 18.42
N GLY A 147 -14.50 -14.62 18.84
CA GLY A 147 -13.67 -15.34 19.81
C GLY A 147 -12.29 -15.73 19.26
N GLY A 148 -11.49 -16.39 20.11
CA GLY A 148 -10.13 -16.83 19.80
C GLY A 148 -9.08 -15.75 20.00
N ASP A 149 -7.85 -16.03 19.60
CA ASP A 149 -6.71 -15.13 19.71
C ASP A 149 -6.42 -14.43 18.39
N PHE A 150 -6.13 -13.15 18.44
CA PHE A 150 -5.72 -12.40 17.25
C PHE A 150 -4.22 -12.51 17.01
N ILE A 151 -3.85 -13.34 16.05
CA ILE A 151 -2.48 -13.44 15.53
C ILE A 151 -2.49 -12.96 14.09
N PRO A 152 -1.91 -11.79 13.77
CA PRO A 152 -2.05 -11.19 12.44
C PRO A 152 -1.66 -12.13 11.30
N VAL A 153 -2.56 -12.28 10.31
CA VAL A 153 -2.36 -13.04 9.06
C VAL A 153 -2.11 -14.55 9.27
N HIS A 154 -2.31 -15.08 10.47
CA HIS A 154 -2.01 -16.49 10.78
C HIS A 154 -3.11 -17.45 10.28
N ASP A 155 -4.34 -17.24 10.73
CA ASP A 155 -5.46 -18.14 10.46
C ASP A 155 -6.33 -17.72 9.27
N GLU A 156 -5.89 -16.71 8.52
CA GLU A 156 -6.76 -16.02 7.55
C GLU A 156 -7.18 -16.89 6.37
N ILE A 157 -6.35 -17.87 5.93
CA ILE A 157 -6.71 -18.77 4.84
C ILE A 157 -7.80 -19.75 5.30
N ASP A 158 -7.61 -20.41 6.43
CA ASP A 158 -8.52 -21.44 6.94
C ASP A 158 -9.85 -20.83 7.35
N ASP A 159 -9.79 -19.69 8.05
CA ASP A 159 -10.98 -18.90 8.38
C ASP A 159 -11.69 -18.40 7.13
N GLY A 160 -10.93 -17.92 6.13
CA GLY A 160 -11.47 -17.46 4.85
C GLY A 160 -12.20 -18.55 4.09
N ALA A 161 -11.63 -19.75 4.01
CA ALA A 161 -12.24 -20.93 3.41
C ALA A 161 -13.53 -21.33 4.15
N THR A 162 -13.50 -21.30 5.48
CA THR A 162 -14.66 -21.62 6.33
C THR A 162 -15.79 -20.61 6.12
N VAL A 163 -15.49 -19.32 6.06
CA VAL A 163 -16.48 -18.27 5.80
C VAL A 163 -17.07 -18.39 4.39
N ILE A 164 -16.30 -18.73 3.37
CA ILE A 164 -16.81 -19.00 2.02
C ILE A 164 -17.77 -20.20 2.05
N LYS A 165 -17.40 -21.30 2.72
CA LYS A 165 -18.25 -22.48 2.87
C LYS A 165 -19.56 -22.15 3.58
N TRP A 166 -19.52 -21.37 4.63
CA TRP A 166 -20.72 -20.88 5.34
C TRP A 166 -21.59 -20.02 4.43
N ALA A 167 -21.03 -19.07 3.68
CA ALA A 167 -21.80 -18.19 2.79
C ALA A 167 -22.54 -18.97 1.72
N LYS A 168 -21.96 -20.05 1.20
CA LYS A 168 -22.56 -20.95 0.20
C LYS A 168 -23.81 -21.71 0.73
N GLN A 169 -23.99 -21.79 2.03
CA GLN A 169 -25.16 -22.46 2.67
C GLN A 169 -26.30 -21.49 2.95
N GLN A 170 -26.12 -20.19 2.69
CA GLN A 170 -27.11 -19.19 3.05
C GLN A 170 -28.22 -19.08 1.99
N PRO A 171 -29.48 -18.84 2.40
CA PRO A 171 -30.63 -18.78 1.49
C PRO A 171 -30.57 -17.59 0.51
N TRP A 172 -29.76 -16.58 0.81
CA TRP A 172 -29.58 -15.40 -0.04
C TRP A 172 -28.44 -15.53 -1.07
N PHE A 173 -27.71 -16.64 -1.07
CA PHE A 173 -26.55 -16.85 -1.92
C PHE A 173 -26.96 -17.28 -3.34
N ASP A 174 -26.36 -16.65 -4.37
CA ASP A 174 -26.63 -16.94 -5.79
C ASP A 174 -25.57 -17.81 -6.49
N GLY A 175 -24.52 -18.23 -5.80
CA GLY A 175 -23.40 -18.97 -6.37
C GLY A 175 -22.16 -18.13 -6.66
N SER A 176 -22.19 -16.83 -6.39
CA SER A 176 -21.12 -15.90 -6.77
C SER A 176 -20.64 -15.06 -5.60
N ILE A 177 -19.31 -15.04 -5.38
CA ILE A 177 -18.64 -14.23 -4.35
C ILE A 177 -17.64 -13.28 -5.01
N GLY A 178 -17.64 -12.04 -4.54
CA GLY A 178 -16.56 -11.07 -4.72
C GLY A 178 -15.93 -10.74 -3.37
N THR A 179 -14.65 -10.39 -3.38
CA THR A 179 -13.96 -9.91 -2.17
C THR A 179 -13.10 -8.70 -2.48
N HIS A 180 -13.00 -7.78 -1.53
CA HIS A 180 -12.10 -6.63 -1.62
C HIS A 180 -11.63 -6.18 -0.25
N GLY A 181 -10.63 -5.36 -0.25
CA GLY A 181 -10.23 -4.63 0.95
C GLY A 181 -8.94 -3.87 0.78
N MET A 182 -8.82 -2.82 1.56
CA MET A 182 -7.60 -2.02 1.66
C MET A 182 -6.78 -2.50 2.85
N SER A 183 -5.45 -2.53 2.69
CA SER A 183 -4.53 -2.86 3.79
C SER A 183 -4.79 -4.27 4.32
N TYR A 184 -5.01 -4.46 5.60
CA TYR A 184 -5.29 -5.77 6.19
C TYR A 184 -6.53 -6.46 5.59
N LEU A 185 -7.60 -5.70 5.24
CA LEU A 185 -8.76 -6.27 4.55
C LEU A 185 -8.38 -6.80 3.16
N GLY A 186 -7.36 -6.23 2.54
CA GLY A 186 -6.78 -6.76 1.31
C GLY A 186 -6.01 -8.06 1.54
N MET A 187 -5.33 -8.20 2.68
CA MET A 187 -4.67 -9.46 3.06
C MET A 187 -5.69 -10.56 3.32
N THR A 188 -6.81 -10.27 4.00
CA THR A 188 -7.90 -11.24 4.16
C THR A 188 -8.57 -11.58 2.83
N SER A 189 -8.62 -10.65 1.87
CA SER A 189 -9.06 -10.93 0.50
C SER A 189 -8.09 -11.88 -0.20
N TRP A 190 -6.77 -11.69 -0.08
CA TRP A 190 -5.77 -12.61 -0.60
C TRP A 190 -5.88 -14.01 0.01
N ALA A 191 -6.15 -14.09 1.31
CA ALA A 191 -6.38 -15.35 1.99
C ALA A 191 -7.59 -16.11 1.43
N MET A 192 -8.72 -15.42 1.18
CA MET A 192 -9.89 -16.02 0.54
C MET A 192 -9.63 -16.40 -0.93
N ILE A 193 -8.81 -15.64 -1.67
CA ILE A 193 -8.37 -15.98 -3.02
C ILE A 193 -7.51 -17.25 -2.99
N GLY A 194 -6.64 -17.37 -1.99
CA GLY A 194 -5.80 -18.55 -1.75
C GLY A 194 -6.58 -19.83 -1.45
N ALA A 195 -7.79 -19.72 -0.88
CA ALA A 195 -8.69 -20.86 -0.66
C ALA A 195 -9.21 -21.48 -1.97
N ARG A 196 -9.08 -20.82 -3.11
CA ARG A 196 -9.41 -21.32 -4.48
C ARG A 196 -10.82 -21.86 -4.65
N ASP A 197 -11.79 -21.38 -3.88
CA ASP A 197 -13.18 -21.80 -4.04
C ASP A 197 -13.77 -21.27 -5.35
N PRO A 198 -14.41 -22.13 -6.18
CA PRO A 198 -14.95 -21.72 -7.48
C PRO A 198 -16.13 -20.74 -7.38
N ALA A 199 -16.73 -20.55 -6.21
CA ALA A 199 -17.72 -19.51 -5.98
C ALA A 199 -17.09 -18.10 -6.00
N LEU A 200 -15.81 -17.97 -5.70
CA LEU A 200 -15.10 -16.70 -5.77
C LEU A 200 -14.83 -16.32 -7.23
N LYS A 201 -15.48 -15.26 -7.71
CA LYS A 201 -15.42 -14.81 -9.11
C LYS A 201 -14.51 -13.60 -9.34
N VAL A 202 -14.36 -12.77 -8.31
CA VAL A 202 -13.53 -11.56 -8.40
C VAL A 202 -12.90 -11.20 -7.06
N GLY A 203 -11.61 -10.86 -7.09
CA GLY A 203 -10.85 -10.32 -5.98
C GLY A 203 -10.30 -8.93 -6.30
N VAL A 204 -10.44 -8.00 -5.37
CA VAL A 204 -9.90 -6.63 -5.51
C VAL A 204 -9.05 -6.26 -4.29
N PRO A 205 -7.81 -6.79 -4.21
CA PRO A 205 -6.86 -6.39 -3.19
C PRO A 205 -6.36 -4.96 -3.40
N VAL A 206 -6.45 -4.11 -2.37
CA VAL A 206 -6.15 -2.68 -2.45
C VAL A 206 -5.07 -2.32 -1.45
N LEU A 207 -3.97 -1.68 -1.88
CA LEU A 207 -2.88 -1.21 -1.01
C LEU A 207 -2.49 -2.26 0.04
N CYS A 208 -2.19 -3.46 -0.42
CA CYS A 208 -1.91 -4.62 0.43
C CYS A 208 -0.96 -5.60 -0.27
N ALA A 209 -0.62 -6.69 0.40
CA ALA A 209 0.23 -7.73 -0.13
C ALA A 209 -0.31 -9.13 0.19
N ALA A 210 0.01 -10.10 -0.68
CA ALA A 210 -0.27 -11.51 -0.44
C ALA A 210 0.72 -12.15 0.57
N SER A 211 1.87 -11.52 0.81
CA SER A 211 2.84 -11.93 1.81
C SER A 211 3.18 -10.77 2.73
N ILE A 212 3.06 -10.98 4.05
CA ILE A 212 3.36 -9.94 5.05
C ILE A 212 4.85 -9.86 5.40
N HIS A 213 5.62 -10.94 5.21
CA HIS A 213 7.03 -10.97 5.59
C HIS A 213 7.87 -9.84 4.96
N PRO A 214 7.83 -9.59 3.63
CA PRO A 214 8.60 -8.51 3.01
C PRO A 214 8.13 -7.11 3.43
N ILE A 215 6.95 -7.01 4.02
CA ILE A 215 6.41 -5.76 4.56
C ILE A 215 6.92 -5.51 5.98
N ALA A 216 6.99 -6.58 6.79
CA ALA A 216 7.58 -6.53 8.13
C ALA A 216 9.11 -6.40 8.09
N PHE A 217 9.74 -6.98 7.06
CA PHE A 217 11.19 -6.97 6.83
C PHE A 217 11.47 -6.54 5.38
N PRO A 218 11.58 -5.23 5.09
CA PRO A 218 11.84 -4.71 3.74
C PRO A 218 13.23 -5.09 3.19
N ALA A 219 14.11 -5.59 4.03
CA ALA A 219 15.36 -6.26 3.68
C ALA A 219 15.66 -7.33 4.75
N PRO A 220 16.55 -8.29 4.48
CA PRO A 220 16.93 -9.30 5.48
C PRO A 220 17.31 -8.65 6.81
N ARG A 221 16.66 -9.08 7.90
CA ARG A 221 16.87 -8.58 9.27
C ARG A 221 16.57 -7.07 9.50
N ALA A 222 16.00 -6.38 8.53
CA ALA A 222 15.62 -4.97 8.64
C ALA A 222 14.13 -4.85 9.00
N ILE A 223 13.83 -4.48 10.23
CA ILE A 223 12.45 -4.39 10.74
C ILE A 223 11.78 -3.09 10.27
N ALA A 224 10.56 -3.18 9.72
CA ALA A 224 9.69 -2.03 9.43
C ALA A 224 9.10 -1.45 10.73
N LEU A 225 9.94 -0.77 11.50
CA LEU A 225 9.71 -0.43 12.89
C LEU A 225 8.52 0.52 13.09
N GLU A 226 8.42 1.55 12.24
CA GLU A 226 7.31 2.51 12.26
C GLU A 226 5.96 1.84 11.98
N LEU A 227 5.91 0.98 10.97
CA LEU A 227 4.70 0.23 10.63
C LEU A 227 4.25 -0.66 11.79
N ILE A 228 5.16 -1.49 12.31
CA ILE A 228 4.83 -2.44 13.37
C ILE A 228 4.35 -1.70 14.63
N THR A 229 5.04 -0.64 15.04
CA THR A 229 4.67 0.10 16.25
C THR A 229 3.36 0.86 16.11
N GLN A 230 3.17 1.60 15.01
CA GLN A 230 1.97 2.40 14.81
C GLN A 230 0.74 1.54 14.57
N TRP A 231 0.87 0.48 13.75
CA TRP A 231 -0.24 -0.42 13.48
C TRP A 231 -0.66 -1.21 14.73
N THR A 232 0.30 -1.71 15.51
CA THR A 232 0.01 -2.41 16.77
C THR A 232 -0.70 -1.49 17.76
N TRP A 233 -0.20 -0.27 17.95
CA TRP A 233 -0.86 0.70 18.82
C TRP A 233 -2.29 0.99 18.34
N LEU A 234 -2.48 1.23 17.05
CA LEU A 234 -3.78 1.50 16.43
C LEU A 234 -4.76 0.36 16.66
N THR A 235 -4.36 -0.86 16.38
CA THR A 235 -5.25 -2.04 16.51
C THR A 235 -5.63 -2.32 17.96
N HIS A 236 -4.72 -2.13 18.93
CA HIS A 236 -5.05 -2.23 20.35
C HIS A 236 -6.00 -1.12 20.79
N ALA A 237 -5.76 0.12 20.38
CA ALA A 237 -6.63 1.24 20.70
C ALA A 237 -8.05 1.06 20.11
N MET A 238 -8.17 0.51 18.91
CA MET A 238 -9.47 0.22 18.28
C MET A 238 -10.21 -0.91 18.99
N HIS A 239 -9.51 -1.97 19.40
CA HIS A 239 -10.12 -3.09 20.12
C HIS A 239 -10.60 -2.71 21.51
N ALA A 240 -9.88 -1.82 22.19
CA ALA A 240 -10.26 -1.29 23.50
C ALA A 240 -11.42 -0.26 23.45
N ALA A 241 -11.76 0.26 22.26
CA ALA A 241 -12.89 1.18 22.10
C ALA A 241 -14.23 0.43 22.25
N PRO A 242 -15.24 1.01 22.90
CA PRO A 242 -16.54 0.35 23.04
C PRO A 242 -17.12 -0.03 21.67
N ALA A 243 -17.55 -1.28 21.52
CA ALA A 243 -18.14 -1.82 20.29
C ALA A 243 -19.43 -1.07 19.84
N THR A 244 -20.06 -0.33 20.74
CA THR A 244 -21.23 0.51 20.48
C THR A 244 -20.95 1.77 19.66
N ALA A 245 -19.69 2.17 19.53
CA ALA A 245 -19.30 3.21 18.61
C ALA A 245 -19.19 2.60 17.20
N GLY A 246 -20.31 2.38 16.53
CA GLY A 246 -20.40 1.94 15.12
C GLY A 246 -19.77 2.95 14.16
N MET A 247 -18.49 3.20 14.38
CA MET A 247 -17.70 4.15 13.61
C MET A 247 -17.08 3.42 12.42
N ALA A 248 -17.31 3.95 11.24
CA ALA A 248 -16.51 3.56 10.09
C ALA A 248 -15.01 3.63 10.44
N LEU A 249 -14.21 2.70 9.91
CA LEU A 249 -12.75 2.69 10.12
C LEU A 249 -12.13 4.08 9.99
N LEU A 250 -12.60 4.85 9.03
CA LEU A 250 -12.16 6.22 8.77
C LEU A 250 -12.50 7.19 9.90
N GLU A 251 -13.70 7.07 10.49
CA GLU A 251 -14.12 7.89 11.63
C GLU A 251 -13.34 7.53 12.89
N CYS A 252 -13.15 6.24 13.15
CA CYS A 252 -12.31 5.74 14.23
C CYS A 252 -10.87 6.26 14.10
N MET A 253 -10.29 6.17 12.92
CA MET A 253 -8.95 6.69 12.62
C MET A 253 -8.87 8.20 12.73
N THR A 254 -9.93 8.93 12.33
CA THR A 254 -10.00 10.38 12.49
C THR A 254 -10.05 10.77 13.96
N ARG A 255 -10.86 10.10 14.77
CA ARG A 255 -10.93 10.32 16.22
C ARG A 255 -9.62 9.94 16.91
N ILE A 256 -9.02 8.81 16.58
CA ILE A 256 -7.72 8.40 17.11
C ILE A 256 -6.63 9.41 16.71
N LYS A 257 -6.60 9.89 15.47
CA LYS A 257 -5.67 10.93 15.03
C LYS A 257 -5.89 12.28 15.73
N ILE A 258 -7.13 12.69 15.91
CA ILE A 258 -7.44 13.99 16.53
C ILE A 258 -7.27 13.94 18.05
N TRP A 259 -7.74 12.90 18.72
CA TRP A 259 -7.77 12.79 20.18
C TRP A 259 -6.64 11.94 20.75
N GLY A 260 -6.25 10.90 20.04
CA GLY A 260 -5.18 9.97 20.41
C GLY A 260 -3.83 10.28 19.76
N GLY A 261 -3.77 11.18 18.77
CA GLY A 261 -2.60 11.39 17.93
C GLY A 261 -1.33 11.75 18.72
N ARG A 262 -1.42 12.58 19.75
CA ARG A 262 -0.27 12.89 20.63
C ARG A 262 0.16 11.66 21.41
N LYS A 263 -0.78 10.85 21.94
CA LYS A 263 -0.46 9.62 22.66
C LYS A 263 0.19 8.59 21.74
N MET A 264 -0.37 8.39 20.55
CA MET A 264 0.20 7.52 19.53
C MET A 264 1.61 7.96 19.14
N ILE A 265 1.79 9.24 18.77
CA ILE A 265 3.10 9.78 18.37
C ILE A 265 4.13 9.61 19.47
N SER A 266 3.79 9.95 20.73
CA SER A 266 4.73 9.81 21.83
C SER A 266 5.02 8.34 22.20
N ALA A 267 4.03 7.45 22.14
CA ALA A 267 4.20 6.03 22.40
C ALA A 267 5.07 5.37 21.31
N THR A 268 4.77 5.63 20.04
CA THR A 268 5.54 5.11 18.91
C THR A 268 6.97 5.67 18.88
N ALA A 269 7.16 6.96 19.20
CA ALA A 269 8.50 7.55 19.30
C ALA A 269 9.34 6.90 20.41
N ARG A 270 8.74 6.62 21.59
CA ARG A 270 9.43 5.86 22.64
C ARG A 270 9.78 4.45 22.17
N ALA A 271 8.81 3.72 21.63
CA ALA A 271 9.01 2.35 21.18
C ALA A 271 10.09 2.25 20.10
N CYS A 272 10.06 3.13 19.10
CA CYS A 272 11.04 3.16 18.01
C CYS A 272 12.47 3.48 18.50
N ASN A 273 12.61 4.14 19.65
CA ASN A 273 13.93 4.46 20.23
C ASN A 273 14.36 3.48 21.34
N THR A 274 13.49 2.52 21.71
CA THR A 274 13.80 1.54 22.75
C THR A 274 14.82 0.50 22.27
N LEU A 275 15.84 0.27 23.09
CA LEU A 275 16.80 -0.81 22.99
C LEU A 275 16.88 -1.53 24.34
N PRO A 276 16.96 -2.85 24.38
CA PRO A 276 16.86 -3.75 23.23
C PRO A 276 15.45 -3.73 22.61
N MET A 277 15.34 -4.11 21.32
CA MET A 277 14.07 -4.11 20.59
C MET A 277 13.04 -5.08 21.17
N THR A 278 13.45 -6.05 21.98
CA THR A 278 12.56 -6.94 22.74
C THR A 278 11.70 -6.22 23.78
N GLY A 279 11.99 -4.96 24.09
CA GLY A 279 11.18 -4.10 24.97
C GLY A 279 10.19 -3.19 24.24
N LEU A 280 10.09 -3.30 22.91
CA LEU A 280 9.34 -2.40 22.02
C LEU A 280 7.84 -2.31 22.36
N ASP A 281 7.18 -3.44 22.58
CA ASP A 281 5.74 -3.53 22.85
C ASP A 281 5.38 -2.96 24.23
N VAL A 282 6.23 -3.19 25.24
CA VAL A 282 6.10 -2.59 26.56
C VAL A 282 6.28 -1.07 26.49
N ALA A 283 7.30 -0.60 25.76
CA ALA A 283 7.54 0.84 25.56
C ALA A 283 6.41 1.52 24.77
N LEU A 284 5.74 0.77 23.90
CA LEU A 284 4.56 1.21 23.16
C LEU A 284 3.33 1.40 24.08
N GLY A 285 3.32 0.75 25.24
CA GLY A 285 2.25 0.83 26.21
C GLY A 285 1.07 -0.12 25.98
N VAL A 286 1.29 -1.17 25.19
CA VAL A 286 0.27 -2.21 24.89
C VAL A 286 0.49 -3.52 25.64
N GLY A 287 1.52 -3.58 26.50
CA GLY A 287 1.94 -4.80 27.20
C GLY A 287 2.77 -5.71 26.29
N LYS A 288 3.02 -6.95 26.74
CA LYS A 288 3.71 -7.95 25.92
C LYS A 288 2.79 -8.48 24.82
N VAL A 289 3.25 -8.44 23.58
CA VAL A 289 2.50 -8.87 22.40
C VAL A 289 3.23 -10.05 21.75
N GLY A 290 2.64 -11.26 21.85
CA GLY A 290 3.27 -12.52 21.46
C GLY A 290 3.79 -12.50 20.02
N TYR A 291 2.96 -12.09 19.05
CA TYR A 291 3.34 -12.07 17.63
C TYR A 291 4.47 -11.06 17.30
N ILE A 292 4.64 -9.98 18.08
CA ILE A 292 5.80 -9.08 17.95
C ILE A 292 7.06 -9.76 18.45
N GLN A 293 6.98 -10.35 19.65
CA GLN A 293 8.10 -11.02 20.29
C GLN A 293 8.62 -12.19 19.46
N GLU A 294 7.72 -12.97 18.89
CA GLU A 294 8.06 -14.09 18.00
C GLU A 294 8.58 -13.60 16.64
N GLY A 295 7.91 -12.59 16.04
CA GLY A 295 8.32 -12.04 14.75
C GLY A 295 9.73 -11.46 14.77
N ILE A 296 10.10 -10.73 15.83
CA ILE A 296 11.45 -10.16 15.99
C ILE A 296 12.53 -11.27 16.13
N ARG A 297 12.19 -12.40 16.75
CA ARG A 297 13.13 -13.52 16.93
C ARG A 297 13.22 -14.44 15.71
N ASN A 298 12.20 -14.41 14.85
CA ASN A 298 12.09 -15.28 13.66
C ASN A 298 12.10 -14.44 12.38
N MET A 299 13.22 -13.71 12.12
CA MET A 299 13.28 -12.77 10.99
C MET A 299 13.40 -13.45 9.62
N GLU A 300 13.74 -14.74 9.60
CA GLU A 300 13.93 -15.49 8.35
C GLU A 300 12.58 -15.90 7.73
N VAL A 301 12.44 -15.68 6.41
CA VAL A 301 11.19 -15.95 5.67
C VAL A 301 10.77 -17.42 5.74
N ASP A 302 11.72 -18.33 5.83
CA ASP A 302 11.49 -19.79 5.87
C ASP A 302 11.17 -20.32 7.27
N SER A 303 11.14 -19.46 8.30
CA SER A 303 10.75 -19.87 9.64
C SER A 303 9.30 -20.36 9.68
N ALA A 304 8.98 -21.28 10.59
CA ALA A 304 7.61 -21.76 10.76
C ALA A 304 6.62 -20.63 11.04
N PHE A 305 7.09 -19.58 11.73
CA PHE A 305 6.27 -18.39 12.03
C PHE A 305 5.78 -17.69 10.77
N TRP A 306 6.61 -17.51 9.73
CA TRP A 306 6.24 -16.77 8.52
C TRP A 306 5.61 -17.64 7.43
N LYS A 307 5.86 -18.96 7.41
CA LYS A 307 5.27 -19.89 6.41
C LYS A 307 3.75 -19.85 6.40
N THR A 308 3.12 -19.80 7.55
CA THR A 308 1.65 -19.72 7.70
C THR A 308 1.07 -18.35 7.32
N ARG A 309 1.91 -17.33 7.09
CA ARG A 309 1.54 -15.94 6.78
C ARG A 309 1.92 -15.52 5.37
N ASN A 310 2.23 -16.49 4.51
CA ASN A 310 2.65 -16.25 3.13
C ASN A 310 1.64 -16.82 2.14
N HIS A 311 0.65 -16.01 1.77
CA HIS A 311 -0.35 -16.40 0.77
C HIS A 311 0.18 -16.35 -0.66
N LEU A 312 1.39 -15.78 -0.89
CA LEU A 312 2.00 -15.74 -2.22
C LEU A 312 2.41 -17.12 -2.73
N ALA A 313 2.81 -18.03 -1.84
CA ALA A 313 3.17 -19.40 -2.21
C ALA A 313 2.00 -20.11 -2.93
N ASP A 314 0.77 -19.82 -2.48
CA ASP A 314 -0.45 -20.39 -3.04
C ASP A 314 -0.85 -19.78 -4.39
N LEU A 315 -0.32 -18.61 -4.74
CA LEU A 315 -0.57 -17.93 -6.01
C LEU A 315 0.37 -18.40 -7.13
N ARG A 316 1.54 -18.93 -6.78
CA ARG A 316 2.53 -19.36 -7.79
C ARG A 316 2.09 -20.66 -8.47
N PRO A 317 2.29 -20.79 -9.82
CA PRO A 317 2.09 -22.07 -10.48
C PRO A 317 3.08 -23.11 -9.95
N VAL A 318 2.69 -24.39 -10.02
CA VAL A 318 3.52 -25.53 -9.59
C VAL A 318 4.89 -25.52 -10.29
N SER A 319 4.94 -25.13 -11.57
CA SER A 319 6.19 -24.98 -12.34
C SER A 319 7.16 -23.95 -11.79
N ALA A 320 6.67 -23.01 -10.96
CA ALA A 320 7.48 -21.99 -10.28
C ALA A 320 7.64 -22.26 -8.76
N GLY A 321 7.43 -23.53 -8.32
CA GLY A 321 7.55 -23.95 -6.93
C GLY A 321 6.37 -23.55 -6.04
N GLY A 322 5.23 -23.18 -6.63
CA GLY A 322 3.98 -22.95 -5.91
C GLY A 322 3.12 -24.21 -5.75
N THR A 323 2.08 -24.12 -4.96
CA THR A 323 1.16 -25.23 -4.66
C THR A 323 -0.03 -25.28 -5.60
N GLY A 324 -0.24 -24.26 -6.47
CA GLY A 324 -1.51 -24.05 -7.11
C GLY A 324 -1.55 -24.02 -8.63
N GLY A 325 -2.65 -24.53 -9.16
CA GLY A 325 -3.11 -24.35 -10.53
C GLY A 325 -3.70 -22.95 -10.79
N PRO A 326 -4.47 -22.75 -11.87
CA PRO A 326 -5.08 -21.46 -12.18
C PRO A 326 -6.00 -20.99 -11.04
N LEU A 327 -6.04 -19.68 -10.82
CA LEU A 327 -6.96 -19.05 -9.88
C LEU A 327 -8.38 -19.04 -10.47
N PRO A 328 -9.41 -19.35 -9.67
CA PRO A 328 -10.80 -19.45 -10.14
C PRO A 328 -11.46 -18.09 -10.34
N CYS A 329 -10.73 -16.98 -10.16
CA CYS A 329 -11.29 -15.63 -10.14
C CYS A 329 -10.47 -14.63 -10.95
N SER A 330 -11.13 -13.59 -11.41
CA SER A 330 -10.49 -12.39 -11.96
C SER A 330 -9.94 -11.51 -10.86
N LEU A 331 -8.79 -10.87 -11.08
CA LEU A 331 -8.12 -10.03 -10.11
C LEU A 331 -7.97 -8.58 -10.60
N SER A 332 -8.22 -7.62 -9.71
CA SER A 332 -7.99 -6.20 -9.97
C SER A 332 -7.22 -5.59 -8.83
N LEU A 333 -5.91 -5.47 -8.97
CA LEU A 333 -5.03 -4.93 -7.94
C LEU A 333 -4.98 -3.41 -8.02
N ILE A 334 -5.08 -2.76 -6.86
CA ILE A 334 -5.01 -1.30 -6.75
C ILE A 334 -3.87 -0.95 -5.81
N ALA A 335 -2.86 -0.22 -6.32
CA ALA A 335 -1.64 0.14 -5.62
C ALA A 335 -1.40 1.66 -5.61
N ALA A 336 -0.39 2.11 -4.86
CA ALA A 336 0.06 3.50 -4.87
C ALA A 336 1.59 3.57 -4.81
N TRP A 337 2.20 4.57 -5.52
CA TRP A 337 3.66 4.66 -5.71
C TRP A 337 4.45 4.89 -4.42
N HIS A 338 3.85 5.53 -3.43
CA HIS A 338 4.48 5.77 -2.13
C HIS A 338 3.84 4.94 -1.02
N ASP A 339 3.30 3.76 -1.37
CA ASP A 339 2.76 2.80 -0.40
C ASP A 339 3.84 1.79 0.00
N PHE A 340 3.89 1.42 1.26
CA PHE A 340 4.86 0.44 1.76
C PHE A 340 4.55 -1.00 1.30
N PHE A 341 3.39 -1.25 0.71
CA PHE A 341 3.05 -2.52 0.08
C PHE A 341 3.45 -2.59 -1.40
N LEU A 342 3.81 -1.46 -2.03
CA LEU A 342 3.96 -1.35 -3.49
C LEU A 342 4.83 -2.46 -4.08
N GLU A 343 6.05 -2.62 -3.60
CA GLU A 343 7.03 -3.57 -4.15
C GLU A 343 6.50 -5.01 -4.15
N GLN A 344 5.84 -5.42 -3.05
CA GLN A 344 5.24 -6.74 -2.98
C GLN A 344 3.99 -6.85 -3.84
N GLN A 345 3.16 -5.81 -3.90
CA GLN A 345 1.94 -5.82 -4.71
C GLN A 345 2.24 -5.88 -6.21
N LEU A 346 3.35 -5.31 -6.67
CA LEU A 346 3.82 -5.46 -8.05
C LEU A 346 4.22 -6.92 -8.34
N ARG A 347 4.89 -7.59 -7.41
CA ARG A 347 5.22 -9.04 -7.50
C ARG A 347 3.96 -9.91 -7.47
N ASP A 348 3.00 -9.56 -6.61
CA ASP A 348 1.70 -10.24 -6.53
C ASP A 348 0.95 -10.13 -7.85
N PHE A 349 0.99 -8.96 -8.51
CA PHE A 349 0.41 -8.78 -9.83
C PHE A 349 1.08 -9.66 -10.89
N GLN A 350 2.41 -9.73 -10.91
CA GLN A 350 3.14 -10.60 -11.83
C GLN A 350 2.75 -12.08 -11.64
N ALA A 351 2.64 -12.54 -10.37
CA ALA A 351 2.18 -13.88 -10.06
C ALA A 351 0.73 -14.11 -10.49
N ALA A 352 -0.15 -13.13 -10.25
CA ALA A 352 -1.55 -13.18 -10.64
C ALA A 352 -1.73 -13.24 -12.16
N ARG A 353 -0.93 -12.50 -12.93
CA ARG A 353 -0.94 -12.56 -14.42
C ARG A 353 -0.63 -13.95 -14.95
N ALA A 354 0.18 -14.73 -14.25
CA ALA A 354 0.54 -16.10 -14.66
C ALA A 354 -0.53 -17.14 -14.30
N THR A 355 -1.47 -16.82 -13.39
CA THR A 355 -2.38 -17.82 -12.81
C THR A 355 -3.86 -17.47 -12.91
N ALA A 356 -4.23 -16.20 -12.97
CA ALA A 356 -5.62 -15.76 -13.12
C ALA A 356 -6.00 -15.61 -14.60
N GLU A 357 -7.26 -15.89 -14.93
CA GLU A 357 -7.80 -15.66 -16.28
C GLU A 357 -7.68 -14.17 -16.67
N HIS A 358 -8.00 -13.29 -15.72
CA HIS A 358 -7.87 -11.84 -15.89
C HIS A 358 -7.20 -11.25 -14.66
N ALA A 359 -6.11 -10.51 -14.87
CA ALA A 359 -5.48 -9.71 -13.83
C ALA A 359 -5.17 -8.32 -14.35
N THR A 360 -5.58 -7.29 -13.59
CA THR A 360 -5.31 -5.89 -13.88
C THR A 360 -4.63 -5.22 -12.71
N LEU A 361 -3.81 -4.21 -13.00
CA LEU A 361 -3.11 -3.38 -12.02
C LEU A 361 -3.42 -1.90 -12.27
N THR A 362 -3.79 -1.19 -11.21
CA THR A 362 -3.94 0.27 -11.24
C THR A 362 -3.07 0.87 -10.15
N VAL A 363 -2.14 1.77 -10.51
CA VAL A 363 -1.23 2.41 -9.55
C VAL A 363 -1.44 3.91 -9.55
N PHE A 364 -1.79 4.46 -8.37
CA PHE A 364 -2.02 5.89 -8.16
C PHE A 364 -0.76 6.59 -7.67
N TRP A 365 -0.57 7.87 -8.04
CA TRP A 365 0.48 8.71 -7.47
C TRP A 365 0.07 9.23 -6.10
N ALA A 366 0.08 8.35 -5.11
CA ALA A 366 -0.42 8.57 -3.76
C ALA A 366 0.36 7.73 -2.74
N HIS A 367 0.01 7.83 -1.45
CA HIS A 367 0.50 7.00 -0.37
C HIS A 367 -0.66 6.38 0.43
N HIS A 368 -0.37 5.46 1.35
CA HIS A 368 -1.37 4.66 2.09
C HIS A 368 -2.50 5.48 2.75
N TRP A 369 -2.19 6.66 3.23
CA TRP A 369 -3.11 7.53 3.96
C TRP A 369 -3.68 8.68 3.13
N ASP A 370 -3.41 8.72 1.84
CA ASP A 370 -3.95 9.74 0.94
C ASP A 370 -5.39 9.42 0.53
N LEU A 371 -6.22 9.20 1.54
CA LEU A 371 -7.60 8.76 1.37
C LEU A 371 -8.45 9.81 0.63
N PHE A 372 -8.14 11.10 0.77
CA PHE A 372 -8.83 12.15 0.03
C PHE A 372 -8.67 12.01 -1.48
N LYS A 373 -7.47 11.64 -1.91
CA LYS A 373 -7.18 11.40 -3.33
C LYS A 373 -7.68 10.03 -3.77
N LEU A 374 -7.52 9.01 -2.93
CA LEU A 374 -7.71 7.61 -3.29
C LEU A 374 -9.14 7.11 -3.15
N TYR A 375 -9.91 7.59 -2.15
CA TYR A 375 -11.18 6.95 -1.79
C TYR A 375 -12.15 6.81 -2.96
N ARG A 376 -12.49 7.91 -3.65
CA ARG A 376 -13.43 7.88 -4.78
C ARG A 376 -12.91 7.05 -5.96
N PRO A 377 -11.69 7.30 -6.47
CA PRO A 377 -11.14 6.50 -7.56
C PRO A 377 -11.03 5.01 -7.20
N MET A 378 -10.61 4.70 -5.98
CA MET A 378 -10.48 3.33 -5.50
C MET A 378 -11.82 2.59 -5.49
N VAL A 379 -12.85 3.17 -4.85
CA VAL A 379 -14.21 2.57 -4.83
C VAL A 379 -14.74 2.39 -6.23
N ARG A 380 -14.48 3.32 -7.14
CA ARG A 380 -14.87 3.20 -8.53
C ARG A 380 -14.18 2.02 -9.23
N CYS A 381 -12.86 1.85 -9.06
CA CYS A 381 -12.15 0.70 -9.59
C CYS A 381 -12.69 -0.63 -9.03
N ILE A 382 -13.03 -0.68 -7.73
CA ILE A 382 -13.67 -1.85 -7.11
C ILE A 382 -15.03 -2.13 -7.75
N MET A 383 -15.87 -1.11 -7.90
CA MET A 383 -17.19 -1.25 -8.51
C MET A 383 -17.12 -1.68 -9.97
N GLN A 384 -16.16 -1.14 -10.75
CA GLN A 384 -15.92 -1.58 -12.13
C GLN A 384 -15.59 -3.08 -12.20
N ALA A 385 -14.74 -3.58 -11.30
CA ALA A 385 -14.41 -5.01 -11.23
C ALA A 385 -15.66 -5.85 -10.90
N TYR A 386 -16.47 -5.41 -9.93
CA TYR A 386 -17.70 -6.13 -9.56
C TYR A 386 -18.75 -6.12 -10.66
N TYR A 387 -19.00 -5.00 -11.30
CA TYR A 387 -19.94 -4.94 -12.40
C TYR A 387 -19.49 -5.84 -13.56
N ARG A 388 -18.21 -5.84 -13.87
CA ARG A 388 -17.68 -6.66 -14.97
C ARG A 388 -17.77 -8.15 -14.69
N HIS A 389 -17.39 -8.61 -13.51
CA HIS A 389 -17.15 -10.02 -13.23
C HIS A 389 -18.21 -10.67 -12.35
N LEU A 390 -19.00 -9.92 -11.62
CA LEU A 390 -19.98 -10.44 -10.67
C LEU A 390 -21.41 -10.12 -11.10
N PHE A 391 -21.71 -8.83 -11.31
CA PHE A 391 -23.05 -8.37 -11.65
C PHE A 391 -23.46 -8.80 -13.07
N ALA A 392 -22.56 -8.70 -14.05
CA ALA A 392 -22.83 -9.15 -15.41
C ALA A 392 -23.09 -10.66 -15.46
N LEU A 393 -22.39 -11.46 -14.67
CA LEU A 393 -22.63 -12.89 -14.57
C LEU A 393 -24.03 -13.18 -14.03
N HIS A 394 -24.46 -12.49 -12.98
CA HIS A 394 -25.77 -12.68 -12.36
C HIS A 394 -26.93 -12.28 -13.30
N PHE A 395 -26.85 -11.11 -13.94
CA PHE A 395 -27.94 -10.56 -14.74
C PHE A 395 -27.91 -10.93 -16.22
N CYS A 396 -26.73 -11.18 -16.78
CA CYS A 396 -26.55 -11.45 -18.21
C CYS A 396 -26.13 -12.89 -18.50
N GLY A 397 -25.87 -13.71 -17.47
CA GLY A 397 -25.39 -15.09 -17.62
C GLY A 397 -23.99 -15.21 -18.24
N ARG A 398 -23.25 -14.11 -18.37
CA ARG A 398 -21.92 -14.05 -18.99
C ARG A 398 -21.06 -13.00 -18.29
N THR A 399 -19.76 -13.22 -18.22
CA THR A 399 -18.81 -12.20 -17.81
C THR A 399 -18.62 -11.18 -18.94
N ALA A 400 -18.53 -9.90 -18.62
CA ALA A 400 -18.36 -8.82 -19.61
C ALA A 400 -17.03 -8.89 -20.39
N SER A 401 -16.16 -9.86 -20.06
CA SER A 401 -14.90 -10.08 -20.77
C SER A 401 -15.05 -10.66 -22.18
N VAL A 402 -16.21 -11.25 -22.50
CA VAL A 402 -16.35 -12.08 -23.70
C VAL A 402 -16.52 -11.27 -25.00
N GLU A 403 -16.90 -9.99 -24.96
CA GLU A 403 -17.25 -9.23 -26.18
C GLU A 403 -16.76 -7.78 -26.23
N ASN A 404 -15.77 -7.39 -25.40
CA ASN A 404 -15.21 -6.05 -25.54
C ASN A 404 -14.09 -6.09 -26.61
N PRO A 405 -14.29 -5.51 -27.80
CA PRO A 405 -13.27 -5.49 -28.86
C PRO A 405 -12.02 -4.70 -28.45
N ASN A 406 -12.11 -3.84 -27.40
CA ASN A 406 -11.00 -3.06 -26.87
C ASN A 406 -10.95 -3.21 -25.35
N PRO A 407 -10.38 -4.29 -24.80
CA PRO A 407 -10.23 -4.43 -23.35
C PRO A 407 -9.33 -3.31 -22.80
N PRO A 408 -9.61 -2.80 -21.59
CA PRO A 408 -8.72 -1.83 -20.98
C PRO A 408 -7.32 -2.42 -20.82
N PRO A 409 -6.26 -1.58 -20.85
CA PRO A 409 -4.91 -2.06 -20.64
C PRO A 409 -4.79 -2.77 -19.29
N ALA A 410 -4.02 -3.87 -19.28
CA ALA A 410 -3.82 -4.68 -18.08
C ALA A 410 -3.18 -3.87 -16.94
N VAL A 411 -2.36 -2.88 -17.28
CA VAL A 411 -1.65 -2.01 -16.34
C VAL A 411 -2.02 -0.56 -16.61
N ARG A 412 -2.46 0.15 -15.58
CA ARG A 412 -2.83 1.58 -15.62
C ARG A 412 -2.03 2.32 -14.55
N LEU A 413 -1.20 3.27 -14.96
CA LEU A 413 -0.28 3.98 -14.09
C LEU A 413 -0.56 5.48 -14.12
N GLU A 414 -0.73 6.08 -12.95
CA GLU A 414 -0.64 7.53 -12.77
C GLU A 414 0.83 7.89 -12.60
N LEU A 415 1.40 8.65 -13.56
CA LEU A 415 2.79 9.05 -13.54
C LEU A 415 2.97 10.29 -12.65
N GLY A 416 3.99 10.26 -11.80
CA GLY A 416 4.45 11.44 -11.08
C GLY A 416 5.03 12.51 -12.00
N GLY A 417 5.41 13.67 -11.44
CA GLY A 417 5.97 14.78 -12.22
C GLY A 417 4.97 15.43 -13.20
N GLY A 418 3.66 15.14 -13.05
CA GLY A 418 2.61 15.62 -13.95
C GLY A 418 2.58 14.84 -15.28
N GLY A 419 2.98 13.57 -15.28
CA GLY A 419 3.01 12.71 -16.47
C GLY A 419 1.63 12.19 -16.90
N GLY A 420 0.57 12.40 -16.09
CA GLY A 420 -0.78 11.92 -16.37
C GLY A 420 -0.92 10.41 -16.25
N TRP A 421 -1.97 9.86 -16.85
CA TRP A 421 -2.24 8.44 -16.84
C TRP A 421 -1.76 7.77 -18.12
N ARG A 422 -1.16 6.57 -17.96
CA ARG A 422 -0.68 5.75 -19.07
C ARG A 422 -1.14 4.31 -18.91
N GLY A 423 -1.43 3.65 -20.04
CA GLY A 423 -1.79 2.24 -20.10
C GLY A 423 -0.67 1.40 -20.72
N TYR A 424 -0.42 0.22 -20.16
CA TYR A 424 0.58 -0.74 -20.62
C TYR A 424 0.01 -2.16 -20.63
N SER A 425 0.63 -3.04 -21.43
CA SER A 425 0.26 -4.46 -21.51
C SER A 425 0.80 -5.29 -20.35
N SER A 426 1.94 -4.88 -19.78
CA SER A 426 2.67 -5.60 -18.73
C SER A 426 3.28 -4.66 -17.69
N TRP A 427 3.68 -5.24 -16.56
CA TRP A 427 4.56 -4.60 -15.59
C TRP A 427 5.77 -5.52 -15.32
N PRO A 428 7.03 -5.06 -15.41
CA PRO A 428 7.43 -3.78 -16.03
C PRO A 428 7.01 -3.70 -17.51
N PRO A 429 6.87 -2.48 -18.11
CA PRO A 429 6.63 -2.34 -19.54
C PRO A 429 7.79 -2.93 -20.37
N GLU A 430 7.44 -3.71 -21.40
CA GLU A 430 8.41 -4.30 -22.33
C GLU A 430 9.07 -3.25 -23.25
N GLU A 431 8.37 -2.13 -23.44
CA GLU A 431 8.80 -1.03 -24.30
C GLU A 431 9.87 -0.13 -23.68
N SER A 432 10.30 -0.40 -22.44
CA SER A 432 11.32 0.38 -21.77
C SER A 432 12.73 0.06 -22.29
N SER A 433 13.56 1.10 -22.44
CA SER A 433 14.99 0.97 -22.77
C SER A 433 15.86 1.47 -21.61
N PRO A 434 17.00 0.83 -21.31
CA PRO A 434 17.84 1.22 -20.18
C PRO A 434 18.68 2.46 -20.49
N LEU A 435 18.62 3.47 -19.63
CA LEU A 435 19.58 4.57 -19.55
C LEU A 435 20.45 4.37 -18.31
N THR A 436 21.75 4.11 -18.52
CA THR A 436 22.70 3.93 -17.42
C THR A 436 23.49 5.22 -17.16
N LEU A 437 23.42 5.71 -15.93
CA LEU A 437 24.13 6.89 -15.44
C LEU A 437 25.18 6.46 -14.41
N PHE A 438 26.44 6.82 -14.64
CA PHE A 438 27.56 6.45 -13.76
C PHE A 438 27.82 7.52 -12.71
N LEU A 439 28.14 7.10 -11.48
CA LEU A 439 28.59 8.01 -10.44
C LEU A 439 30.01 8.52 -10.79
N GLY A 440 30.27 9.81 -10.56
CA GLY A 440 31.57 10.42 -10.84
C GLY A 440 31.87 10.78 -12.30
N ALA A 441 31.05 10.36 -13.28
CA ALA A 441 31.26 10.66 -14.69
C ALA A 441 30.72 12.04 -15.09
N GLY A 442 31.55 13.10 -14.89
CA GLY A 442 31.35 14.41 -15.55
C GLY A 442 30.16 15.26 -15.10
N GLY A 443 29.41 14.89 -14.07
CA GLY A 443 28.23 15.62 -13.60
C GLY A 443 27.86 15.44 -12.13
N ALA A 444 28.34 14.41 -11.47
CA ALA A 444 28.06 14.19 -10.07
C ALA A 444 28.83 15.18 -9.20
N ARG A 445 28.11 16.10 -8.56
CA ARG A 445 28.67 17.00 -7.55
C ARG A 445 28.35 16.47 -6.18
N HIS A 446 29.39 16.25 -5.37
CA HIS A 446 29.25 15.99 -3.95
C HIS A 446 29.00 17.31 -3.22
N HIS A 447 27.90 17.41 -2.48
CA HIS A 447 27.55 18.62 -1.74
C HIS A 447 27.99 18.64 -0.28
N SER A 448 28.66 17.60 0.24
CA SER A 448 29.20 17.62 1.60
C SER A 448 30.56 18.30 1.63
N SER A 449 30.72 19.28 2.51
CA SER A 449 31.92 20.10 2.68
C SER A 449 33.11 19.36 3.33
N GLN A 450 33.14 18.06 3.44
CA GLN A 450 34.18 17.26 4.13
C GLN A 450 34.68 16.00 3.42
N GLY A 451 34.23 15.70 2.21
CA GLY A 451 34.93 14.74 1.37
C GLY A 451 35.74 15.56 0.39
N SER A 452 37.08 15.48 0.44
CA SER A 452 37.92 16.09 -0.57
C SER A 452 37.73 15.37 -1.92
N ALA A 453 36.67 15.77 -2.65
CA ALA A 453 36.64 15.52 -4.07
C ALA A 453 37.75 16.40 -4.63
N ALA A 454 38.88 15.82 -4.98
CA ALA A 454 39.90 16.49 -5.79
C ALA A 454 39.18 16.96 -7.06
N ALA A 455 38.93 18.25 -7.16
CA ALA A 455 38.46 18.87 -8.39
C ALA A 455 39.52 18.63 -9.44
N GLY A 456 39.29 17.68 -10.35
CA GLY A 456 40.20 17.42 -11.45
C GLY A 456 40.63 15.98 -11.69
N ALA A 457 39.95 14.97 -11.13
CA ALA A 457 40.27 13.59 -11.50
C ALA A 457 40.02 13.39 -13.00
N ALA A 458 41.06 13.01 -13.73
CA ALA A 458 41.01 12.64 -15.14
C ALA A 458 40.04 11.45 -15.31
N ALA A 459 39.36 11.37 -16.44
CA ALA A 459 38.47 10.26 -16.74
C ALA A 459 39.22 8.92 -16.61
N GLY A 460 39.06 8.21 -15.47
CA GLY A 460 39.73 6.93 -15.21
C GLY A 460 40.23 6.71 -13.78
N GLU A 461 40.29 7.73 -12.93
CA GLU A 461 40.69 7.55 -11.52
C GLU A 461 39.51 7.05 -10.66
N GLU A 462 39.81 6.12 -9.74
CA GLU A 462 38.87 5.57 -8.78
C GLU A 462 38.60 6.62 -7.69
N GLU A 463 37.35 7.14 -7.62
CA GLU A 463 36.92 8.05 -6.55
C GLU A 463 36.24 7.24 -5.46
N VAL A 464 36.48 7.60 -4.19
CA VAL A 464 35.82 7.02 -3.03
C VAL A 464 35.19 8.13 -2.21
N TRP A 465 33.87 8.04 -2.04
CA TRP A 465 33.10 8.94 -1.19
C TRP A 465 32.74 8.24 0.11
N SER A 466 32.92 8.91 1.23
CA SER A 466 32.67 8.32 2.55
C SER A 466 31.84 9.21 3.45
N TYR A 467 31.11 8.59 4.37
CA TYR A 467 30.41 9.24 5.44
C TYR A 467 30.44 8.38 6.71
N VAL A 468 30.20 9.00 7.85
CA VAL A 468 30.12 8.29 9.14
C VAL A 468 28.67 8.00 9.43
N TYR A 469 28.34 6.73 9.57
CA TYR A 469 27.07 6.28 10.13
C TYR A 469 27.18 6.20 11.66
N ASP A 470 26.17 6.73 12.36
CA ASP A 470 26.07 6.69 13.82
C ASP A 470 24.69 6.12 14.22
N ALA A 471 24.67 4.94 14.81
CA ALA A 471 23.42 4.32 15.28
C ALA A 471 22.70 5.14 16.37
N SER A 472 23.40 6.08 17.05
CA SER A 472 22.79 6.99 18.04
C SER A 472 22.13 8.23 17.41
N ASP A 473 22.51 8.60 16.17
CA ASP A 473 21.91 9.66 15.33
C ASP A 473 21.63 9.13 13.92
N PRO A 474 20.77 8.10 13.77
CA PRO A 474 20.51 7.48 12.47
C PRO A 474 19.86 8.46 11.51
N THR A 475 20.16 8.31 10.21
CA THR A 475 19.52 9.11 9.15
C THR A 475 18.00 9.02 9.24
N PRO A 476 17.28 10.15 9.35
CA PRO A 476 15.82 10.14 9.50
C PRO A 476 15.11 9.73 8.21
N SER A 477 13.99 9.06 8.36
CA SER A 477 13.06 8.83 7.27
C SER A 477 12.34 10.13 6.88
N ILE A 478 12.45 10.56 5.61
CA ILE A 478 11.72 11.69 5.06
C ILE A 478 11.13 11.28 3.71
N GLY A 479 9.80 11.36 3.61
CA GLY A 479 9.07 10.97 2.40
C GLY A 479 9.07 9.47 2.13
N GLY A 480 8.63 9.10 0.95
CA GLY A 480 8.58 7.71 0.48
C GLY A 480 7.48 6.86 1.14
N PRO A 481 7.67 5.55 1.23
CA PRO A 481 6.66 4.60 1.68
C PRO A 481 6.59 4.50 3.22
N SER A 482 6.25 5.60 3.90
CA SER A 482 6.10 5.67 5.35
C SER A 482 4.69 5.30 5.78
N PHE A 483 4.55 4.56 6.88
CA PHE A 483 3.25 4.35 7.52
C PHE A 483 2.72 5.62 8.19
N ASN A 484 3.61 6.52 8.60
CA ASN A 484 3.23 7.83 9.10
C ASN A 484 2.75 8.74 7.96
N GLY A 485 1.43 8.93 7.85
CA GLY A 485 0.83 9.73 6.78
C GLY A 485 1.32 11.19 6.70
N PHE A 486 1.86 11.77 7.77
CA PHE A 486 2.47 13.10 7.73
C PHE A 486 3.85 13.09 7.06
N ASN A 487 4.55 11.96 7.11
CA ASN A 487 5.86 11.78 6.52
C ASN A 487 5.82 11.09 5.15
N ALA A 488 4.78 10.33 4.85
CA ALA A 488 4.63 9.58 3.61
C ALA A 488 4.56 10.46 2.36
N GLY A 489 4.86 9.87 1.21
CA GLY A 489 4.71 10.49 -0.10
C GLY A 489 5.87 11.39 -0.51
N VAL A 490 5.58 12.36 -1.37
CA VAL A 490 6.58 13.31 -1.89
C VAL A 490 6.90 14.37 -0.84
N LYS A 491 8.18 14.55 -0.53
CA LYS A 491 8.70 15.54 0.43
C LYS A 491 9.90 16.27 -0.15
N LEU A 492 10.23 17.41 0.47
CA LEU A 492 11.45 18.15 0.18
C LEU A 492 12.65 17.39 0.77
N MET A 493 13.69 17.20 -0.03
CA MET A 493 14.88 16.44 0.36
C MET A 493 15.97 17.29 1.03
N ARG A 494 15.84 18.59 1.03
CA ARG A 494 16.81 19.52 1.61
C ARG A 494 17.28 19.16 3.04
N PRO A 495 16.38 18.74 3.97
CA PRO A 495 16.83 18.35 5.30
C PRO A 495 17.76 17.12 5.32
N LEU A 496 17.63 16.19 4.36
CA LEU A 496 18.56 15.08 4.18
C LEU A 496 19.85 15.53 3.51
N GLU A 497 19.76 16.35 2.47
CA GLU A 497 20.93 16.84 1.70
C GLU A 497 21.91 17.65 2.56
N TRP A 498 21.47 18.23 3.67
CA TRP A 498 22.32 18.96 4.61
C TRP A 498 23.00 18.09 5.67
N ARG A 499 22.63 16.82 5.74
CA ARG A 499 23.26 15.92 6.70
C ARG A 499 24.63 15.45 6.19
N LYS A 500 25.55 15.26 7.13
CA LYS A 500 26.92 14.79 6.82
C LYS A 500 26.97 13.29 6.50
N ASP A 501 25.94 12.54 6.89
CA ASP A 501 25.78 11.10 6.65
C ASP A 501 24.95 10.80 5.39
N VAL A 502 24.77 11.80 4.49
CA VAL A 502 24.06 11.65 3.21
C VAL A 502 24.94 12.13 2.08
N LEU A 503 25.24 11.25 1.12
CA LEU A 503 25.89 11.60 -0.13
C LEU A 503 24.85 12.04 -1.16
N THR A 504 25.16 13.10 -1.89
CA THR A 504 24.26 13.70 -2.89
C THR A 504 24.96 13.74 -4.25
N PHE A 505 24.35 13.12 -5.27
CA PHE A 505 24.88 13.04 -6.63
C PHE A 505 23.87 13.59 -7.63
N ASP A 506 24.20 14.67 -8.35
CA ASP A 506 23.48 15.05 -9.56
C ASP A 506 23.92 14.10 -10.69
N LEU A 507 23.03 13.21 -11.12
CA LEU A 507 23.32 12.20 -12.14
C LEU A 507 23.27 12.77 -13.57
N THR A 508 22.58 13.89 -13.75
CA THR A 508 22.46 14.57 -15.04
C THR A 508 22.72 16.07 -14.89
N PRO A 509 23.20 16.76 -15.94
CA PRO A 509 23.00 18.20 -16.08
C PRO A 509 21.48 18.51 -16.16
N PRO A 510 21.06 19.78 -16.25
CA PRO A 510 19.67 20.11 -16.58
C PRO A 510 19.24 19.40 -17.87
N LEU A 511 18.13 18.68 -17.80
CA LEU A 511 17.61 17.88 -18.91
C LEU A 511 17.23 18.81 -20.10
N THR A 512 17.55 18.39 -21.30
CA THR A 512 17.25 19.14 -22.54
C THR A 512 15.83 18.88 -23.04
N GLU A 513 15.21 17.77 -22.59
CA GLU A 513 13.84 17.35 -22.91
C GLU A 513 13.21 16.64 -21.71
N ASP A 514 11.92 16.35 -21.79
CA ASP A 514 11.23 15.56 -20.79
C ASP A 514 11.70 14.10 -20.85
N VAL A 515 11.95 13.48 -19.70
CA VAL A 515 12.39 12.09 -19.58
C VAL A 515 11.34 11.31 -18.80
N VAL A 516 10.77 10.28 -19.41
CA VAL A 516 9.76 9.42 -18.78
C VAL A 516 10.40 8.10 -18.37
N VAL A 517 10.39 7.83 -17.07
CA VAL A 517 10.92 6.61 -16.45
C VAL A 517 9.74 5.76 -15.99
N VAL A 518 9.61 4.52 -16.48
CA VAL A 518 8.55 3.59 -16.06
C VAL A 518 9.12 2.19 -15.94
N GLY A 519 9.12 1.67 -14.72
CA GLY A 519 9.65 0.32 -14.44
C GLY A 519 10.51 0.28 -13.19
N GLU A 520 11.40 -0.71 -13.14
CA GLU A 520 12.34 -0.92 -12.06
C GLU A 520 13.65 -0.15 -12.31
N VAL A 521 13.90 0.89 -11.52
CA VAL A 521 15.20 1.57 -11.46
C VAL A 521 16.15 0.72 -10.64
N THR A 522 17.35 0.49 -11.18
CA THR A 522 18.39 -0.31 -10.52
C THR A 522 19.60 0.57 -10.20
N ALA A 523 19.98 0.63 -8.92
CA ALA A 523 21.25 1.22 -8.49
C ALA A 523 22.25 0.10 -8.19
N ASN A 524 23.32 0.02 -8.99
CA ASN A 524 24.43 -0.88 -8.77
C ASN A 524 25.56 -0.09 -8.13
N MET A 525 25.84 -0.37 -6.85
CA MET A 525 26.81 0.37 -6.05
C MET A 525 27.95 -0.54 -5.62
N LEU A 526 29.16 -0.01 -5.62
CA LEU A 526 30.32 -0.64 -5.02
C LEU A 526 30.46 -0.05 -3.62
N PHE A 527 30.12 -0.84 -2.62
CA PHE A 527 29.95 -0.41 -1.24
C PHE A 527 30.90 -1.15 -0.29
N SER A 528 31.49 -0.44 0.66
CA SER A 528 32.23 -1.05 1.75
C SER A 528 32.01 -0.34 3.10
N SER A 529 32.28 -1.04 4.20
CA SER A 529 32.16 -0.50 5.56
C SER A 529 33.12 -1.24 6.50
N ASP A 530 33.59 -0.53 7.52
CA ASP A 530 34.34 -1.11 8.64
C ASP A 530 33.41 -1.78 9.71
N LEU A 531 32.09 -1.77 9.49
CA LEU A 531 31.14 -2.50 10.31
C LEU A 531 30.76 -3.83 9.64
N PRO A 532 30.52 -4.90 10.43
CA PRO A 532 30.14 -6.21 9.89
C PRO A 532 28.72 -6.24 9.30
N THR A 533 27.89 -5.23 9.61
CA THR A 533 26.59 -5.02 8.97
C THR A 533 26.40 -3.56 8.65
N ALA A 534 25.85 -3.27 7.48
CA ALA A 534 25.58 -1.92 7.04
C ALA A 534 24.30 -1.85 6.21
N ASP A 535 23.66 -0.67 6.20
CA ASP A 535 22.50 -0.40 5.36
C ASP A 535 22.89 0.50 4.21
N LEU A 536 22.25 0.30 3.07
CA LEU A 536 22.31 1.23 1.95
C LEU A 536 20.90 1.58 1.49
N LEU A 537 20.54 2.84 1.67
CA LEU A 537 19.33 3.46 1.12
C LEU A 537 19.74 4.33 -0.07
N VAL A 538 19.08 4.13 -1.19
CA VAL A 538 19.21 4.97 -2.37
C VAL A 538 17.87 5.63 -2.67
N LYS A 539 17.87 6.97 -2.75
CA LYS A 539 16.69 7.73 -3.16
C LYS A 539 16.92 8.34 -4.54
N LEU A 540 15.98 8.13 -5.44
CA LEU A 540 15.86 8.84 -6.69
C LEU A 540 15.08 10.13 -6.45
N CYS A 541 15.62 11.27 -6.90
CA CYS A 541 15.03 12.59 -6.68
C CYS A 541 14.94 13.38 -7.97
N ASP A 542 13.91 14.22 -8.05
CA ASP A 542 13.71 15.22 -9.08
C ASP A 542 14.10 16.59 -8.51
N VAL A 543 15.04 17.27 -9.17
CA VAL A 543 15.48 18.63 -8.81
C VAL A 543 14.96 19.59 -9.88
N ASP A 544 14.01 20.43 -9.50
CA ASP A 544 13.41 21.40 -10.42
C ASP A 544 14.39 22.52 -10.83
N SER A 545 13.99 23.35 -11.79
CA SER A 545 14.80 24.45 -12.30
C SER A 545 15.17 25.50 -11.23
N TRP A 546 14.46 25.53 -10.10
CA TRP A 546 14.74 26.39 -8.94
C TRP A 546 15.69 25.72 -7.94
N GLY A 547 16.14 24.48 -8.20
CA GLY A 547 17.01 23.70 -7.33
C GLY A 547 16.28 23.03 -6.16
N VAL A 548 14.95 22.93 -6.22
CA VAL A 548 14.15 22.25 -5.18
C VAL A 548 14.11 20.77 -5.47
N SER A 549 14.68 19.99 -4.57
CA SER A 549 14.76 18.52 -4.66
C SER A 549 13.59 17.83 -3.95
N ARG A 550 12.96 16.87 -4.64
CA ARG A 550 11.86 16.03 -4.12
C ARG A 550 12.13 14.56 -4.40
N ASN A 551 11.75 13.69 -3.45
CA ASN A 551 11.88 12.24 -3.67
C ASN A 551 10.87 11.75 -4.73
N VAL A 552 11.34 10.81 -5.56
CA VAL A 552 10.55 10.12 -6.59
C VAL A 552 10.32 8.67 -6.19
N ALA A 553 11.41 7.94 -5.91
CA ALA A 553 11.39 6.55 -5.48
C ALA A 553 12.58 6.29 -4.55
N GLU A 554 12.56 5.15 -3.87
CA GLU A 554 13.69 4.72 -3.04
C GLU A 554 13.77 3.21 -2.93
N GLY A 555 14.98 2.71 -2.78
CA GLY A 555 15.27 1.32 -2.51
C GLY A 555 16.19 1.19 -1.30
N TYR A 556 16.12 0.06 -0.62
CA TYR A 556 16.86 -0.20 0.61
C TYR A 556 17.36 -1.64 0.67
N VAL A 557 18.57 -1.80 1.15
CA VAL A 557 19.16 -3.11 1.45
C VAL A 557 19.92 -3.07 2.77
N ARG A 558 19.91 -4.18 3.52
CA ARG A 558 20.76 -4.43 4.67
C ARG A 558 21.77 -5.51 4.31
N LEU A 559 23.03 -5.26 4.57
CA LEU A 559 24.15 -6.07 4.16
C LEU A 559 24.84 -6.69 5.37
N VAL A 560 25.33 -7.92 5.18
CA VAL A 560 26.35 -8.52 6.03
C VAL A 560 27.65 -8.46 5.24
N LEU A 561 28.65 -7.79 5.78
CA LEU A 561 29.93 -7.54 5.13
C LEU A 561 31.01 -8.37 5.85
N PRO A 562 31.77 -9.20 5.13
CA PRO A 562 32.81 -10.02 5.74
C PRO A 562 34.01 -9.17 6.19
N ASP A 563 34.28 -8.09 5.46
CA ASP A 563 35.36 -7.14 5.70
C ASP A 563 35.07 -5.80 5.01
N ASP A 564 36.01 -4.85 5.02
CA ASP A 564 35.92 -3.55 4.36
C ASP A 564 36.25 -3.58 2.85
N THR A 565 36.10 -4.74 2.20
CA THR A 565 36.30 -4.88 0.77
C THR A 565 35.12 -4.34 -0.02
N PRO A 566 35.34 -3.56 -1.11
CA PRO A 566 34.27 -3.08 -1.96
C PRO A 566 33.42 -4.22 -2.53
N THR A 567 32.18 -4.28 -2.13
CA THR A 567 31.21 -5.31 -2.49
C THR A 567 30.18 -4.75 -3.47
N PRO A 568 29.88 -5.44 -4.59
CA PRO A 568 28.79 -5.06 -5.49
C PRO A 568 27.44 -5.21 -4.80
N VAL A 569 26.68 -4.12 -4.75
CA VAL A 569 25.34 -4.04 -4.12
C VAL A 569 24.34 -3.58 -5.14
N ARG A 570 23.26 -4.34 -5.30
CA ARG A 570 22.14 -3.98 -6.17
C ARG A 570 20.95 -3.52 -5.33
N VAL A 571 20.51 -2.28 -5.56
CA VAL A 571 19.31 -1.70 -4.95
C VAL A 571 18.26 -1.47 -6.03
N VAL A 572 17.05 -1.98 -5.86
CA VAL A 572 15.96 -1.86 -6.84
C VAL A 572 14.85 -1.02 -6.26
N MET A 573 14.21 -0.20 -7.08
CA MET A 573 13.05 0.59 -6.73
C MET A 573 12.12 0.76 -7.94
N ALA A 574 10.83 0.64 -7.73
CA ALA A 574 9.83 0.80 -8.80
C ALA A 574 9.33 2.25 -8.90
N THR A 575 9.11 2.75 -10.12
CA THR A 575 8.50 4.06 -10.33
C THR A 575 7.85 4.20 -11.70
N ALA A 576 6.93 5.17 -11.81
CA ALA A 576 6.51 5.77 -13.06
C ALA A 576 6.52 7.28 -12.89
N TYR A 577 7.48 7.95 -13.51
CA TYR A 577 7.73 9.38 -13.28
C TYR A 577 8.19 10.10 -14.54
N LYS A 578 7.71 11.32 -14.71
CA LYS A 578 8.13 12.22 -15.77
C LYS A 578 9.03 13.34 -15.20
N PHE A 579 10.32 13.25 -15.49
CA PHE A 579 11.27 14.35 -15.25
C PHE A 579 11.13 15.39 -16.35
N LYS A 580 10.94 16.65 -15.98
CA LYS A 580 10.69 17.71 -16.96
C LYS A 580 12.00 18.28 -17.50
N LYS A 581 11.93 18.82 -18.70
CA LYS A 581 13.00 19.66 -19.28
C LYS A 581 13.43 20.75 -18.28
N GLY A 582 14.73 20.94 -18.15
CA GLY A 582 15.35 21.88 -17.20
C GLY A 582 15.54 21.33 -15.78
N HIS A 583 14.92 20.20 -15.43
CA HIS A 583 15.14 19.50 -14.17
C HIS A 583 16.44 18.68 -14.21
N ARG A 584 16.88 18.18 -13.04
CA ARG A 584 18.00 17.23 -12.92
C ARG A 584 17.53 15.98 -12.21
N ILE A 585 18.14 14.87 -12.57
CA ILE A 585 17.99 13.60 -11.86
C ILE A 585 19.09 13.53 -10.80
N ARG A 586 18.70 13.29 -9.55
CA ARG A 586 19.59 13.25 -8.38
C ARG A 586 19.45 11.94 -7.65
N ALA A 587 20.55 11.43 -7.12
CA ALA A 587 20.57 10.33 -6.16
C ALA A 587 21.03 10.82 -4.78
N LEU A 588 20.34 10.36 -3.72
CA LEU A 588 20.81 10.47 -2.35
C LEU A 588 21.15 9.08 -1.83
N LEU A 589 22.32 8.92 -1.22
CA LEU A 589 22.79 7.66 -0.65
C LEU A 589 23.05 7.87 0.84
N CYS A 590 22.54 6.99 1.68
CA CYS A 590 22.73 7.01 3.14
C CYS A 590 22.53 5.62 3.75
N SER A 591 22.79 5.46 5.05
CA SER A 591 22.69 4.17 5.75
C SER A 591 21.56 4.14 6.78
N GLY A 592 20.41 4.77 6.49
CA GLY A 592 19.30 4.73 7.41
C GLY A 592 18.01 5.36 6.88
N ALA A 593 16.91 4.97 7.49
CA ALA A 593 15.58 5.55 7.31
C ALA A 593 14.77 5.40 8.61
N HIS A 594 15.37 5.83 9.72
CA HIS A 594 14.76 5.71 11.04
C HIS A 594 13.66 6.78 11.24
N PRO A 595 12.52 6.46 11.86
CA PRO A 595 12.11 5.17 12.45
C PRO A 595 11.37 4.24 11.49
N ARG A 596 11.23 4.56 10.20
CA ARG A 596 10.53 3.70 9.24
C ARG A 596 11.14 2.31 9.20
N ILE A 597 12.45 2.24 9.15
CA ILE A 597 13.23 1.01 9.30
C ILE A 597 14.05 1.11 10.58
N ALA A 598 14.12 0.02 11.34
CA ALA A 598 14.96 -0.05 12.52
C ALA A 598 16.41 0.28 12.16
N ARG A 599 17.02 1.17 12.97
CA ARG A 599 18.44 1.50 12.83
C ARG A 599 19.30 0.25 12.84
N ASN A 600 20.31 0.18 12.01
CA ASN A 600 21.30 -0.88 12.05
C ASN A 600 22.23 -0.65 13.25
N LEU A 601 22.42 -1.66 14.08
CA LEU A 601 23.28 -1.55 15.27
C LEU A 601 24.75 -1.96 14.99
N GLY A 602 25.08 -2.33 13.75
CA GLY A 602 26.42 -2.71 13.32
C GLY A 602 26.89 -4.06 13.91
N VAL A 603 25.95 -5.00 14.12
CA VAL A 603 26.21 -6.33 14.68
C VAL A 603 25.58 -7.42 13.84
N THR A 604 26.15 -8.61 13.84
CA THR A 604 25.69 -9.76 13.03
C THR A 604 24.72 -10.68 13.73
N ASP A 605 24.77 -10.76 15.06
CA ASP A 605 23.98 -11.70 15.82
C ASP A 605 23.07 -10.99 16.83
N LYS A 606 21.87 -11.52 17.00
CA LYS A 606 20.87 -11.09 18.01
C LYS A 606 20.74 -9.56 18.15
N GLU A 607 20.71 -8.86 17.02
CA GLU A 607 20.58 -7.39 16.99
C GLU A 607 19.43 -6.89 17.87
N TRP A 608 18.35 -7.68 18.00
CA TRP A 608 17.18 -7.35 18.81
C TRP A 608 17.42 -7.37 20.33
N GLU A 609 18.53 -7.99 20.80
CA GLU A 609 18.95 -8.01 22.20
C GLU A 609 20.00 -6.94 22.53
N CYS A 610 20.53 -6.25 21.52
CA CYS A 610 21.55 -5.23 21.71
C CYS A 610 20.99 -3.96 22.34
N VAL A 611 21.72 -3.42 23.30
CA VAL A 611 21.38 -2.20 24.02
C VAL A 611 22.07 -0.95 23.45
N GLN A 612 23.07 -1.11 22.60
CA GLN A 612 23.84 -0.03 22.02
C GLN A 612 24.30 -0.37 20.59
N GLY A 613 24.19 0.62 19.70
CA GLY A 613 24.72 0.51 18.34
C GLY A 613 26.14 1.08 18.19
N ARG A 614 26.75 0.80 17.06
CA ARG A 614 28.12 1.19 16.70
C ARG A 614 28.12 2.36 15.72
N LYS A 615 29.26 3.04 15.64
CA LYS A 615 29.61 3.96 14.57
C LYS A 615 30.52 3.27 13.58
N GLY A 616 30.41 3.60 12.30
CA GLY A 616 31.28 3.10 11.27
C GLY A 616 31.35 4.01 10.06
N ILE A 617 32.35 3.76 9.22
CA ILE A 617 32.59 4.49 7.99
C ILE A 617 31.96 3.71 6.84
N MET A 618 31.08 4.37 6.11
CA MET A 618 30.46 3.86 4.89
C MET A 618 31.19 4.46 3.70
N ARG A 619 31.49 3.65 2.67
CA ARG A 619 32.20 4.08 1.47
C ARG A 619 31.46 3.65 0.21
N ILE A 620 31.35 4.57 -0.73
CA ILE A 620 30.88 4.32 -2.09
C ILE A 620 32.08 4.53 -3.02
N HIS A 621 32.39 3.52 -3.81
CA HIS A 621 33.49 3.54 -4.78
C HIS A 621 32.90 3.80 -6.18
N SER A 622 33.51 4.73 -6.94
CA SER A 622 33.08 5.02 -8.31
C SER A 622 33.33 3.83 -9.24
N ALA A 623 34.45 3.18 -9.02
CA ALA A 623 34.90 2.01 -9.77
C ALA A 623 35.78 1.10 -8.92
N VAL A 624 35.84 -0.18 -9.24
CA VAL A 624 36.82 -1.17 -8.77
C VAL A 624 37.11 -2.12 -9.92
N GLY A 625 38.28 -2.03 -10.49
CA GLY A 625 38.64 -2.77 -11.72
C GLY A 625 37.69 -2.40 -12.88
N LYS A 626 36.94 -3.38 -13.41
CA LYS A 626 35.99 -3.15 -14.50
C LYS A 626 34.57 -2.79 -14.03
N MET A 627 34.28 -2.93 -12.74
CA MET A 627 32.98 -2.61 -12.17
C MET A 627 32.85 -1.13 -11.87
N ARG A 628 31.68 -0.55 -12.08
CA ARG A 628 31.39 0.86 -11.82
C ARG A 628 30.08 1.04 -11.11
N SER A 629 30.04 1.96 -10.16
CA SER A 629 28.79 2.40 -9.52
C SER A 629 27.94 3.18 -10.51
N SER A 630 26.68 2.78 -10.63
CA SER A 630 25.76 3.33 -11.62
C SER A 630 24.30 3.24 -11.19
N MET A 631 23.46 4.04 -11.82
CA MET A 631 22.00 3.93 -11.73
C MET A 631 21.43 3.74 -13.14
N THR A 632 20.65 2.69 -13.33
CA THR A 632 19.98 2.37 -14.60
C THR A 632 18.49 2.70 -14.48
N LEU A 633 18.02 3.56 -15.36
CA LEU A 633 16.64 4.04 -15.45
C LEU A 633 15.94 3.38 -16.64
N PRO A 634 14.77 2.76 -16.48
CA PRO A 634 13.97 2.26 -17.60
C PRO A 634 13.23 3.44 -18.27
N ILE A 635 13.76 3.89 -19.42
CA ILE A 635 13.19 5.00 -20.20
C ILE A 635 12.10 4.46 -21.10
N CYS A 636 10.91 5.05 -21.02
CA CYS A 636 9.76 4.65 -21.81
C CYS A 636 9.32 5.81 -22.72
N GLN A 637 9.81 5.83 -23.96
CA GLN A 637 9.55 6.90 -24.94
C GLN A 637 8.41 6.62 -25.92
N GLY A 638 7.80 5.44 -25.88
CA GLY A 638 6.73 5.04 -26.79
C GLY A 638 5.98 3.81 -26.32
N GLY A 639 5.00 3.34 -27.07
CA GLY A 639 4.28 2.10 -26.78
C GLY A 639 3.18 2.19 -25.71
N PHE A 640 2.85 3.37 -25.23
CA PHE A 640 1.84 3.60 -24.21
C PHE A 640 0.63 4.35 -24.75
N PHE A 641 -0.53 4.07 -24.17
CA PHE A 641 -1.77 4.78 -24.48
C PHE A 641 -1.98 5.87 -23.45
N ASP A 642 -2.26 7.10 -23.92
CA ASP A 642 -2.84 8.14 -23.05
C ASP A 642 -4.24 7.70 -22.67
N LEU A 643 -4.48 7.59 -21.36
CA LEU A 643 -5.80 7.20 -20.87
C LEU A 643 -6.65 8.44 -20.65
N GLU A 644 -7.81 8.49 -21.32
CA GLU A 644 -8.83 9.47 -20.98
C GLU A 644 -9.32 9.22 -19.54
N LEU A 645 -9.54 10.31 -18.83
CA LEU A 645 -10.04 10.27 -17.46
C LEU A 645 -11.53 10.59 -17.44
N ASP A 646 -12.24 9.94 -16.55
CA ASP A 646 -13.57 10.39 -16.19
C ASP A 646 -13.51 11.68 -15.33
N GLN A 647 -14.65 12.20 -15.00
CA GLN A 647 -14.79 13.41 -14.17
C GLN A 647 -14.23 13.28 -12.74
N PHE A 648 -13.79 12.08 -12.31
CA PHE A 648 -13.15 11.80 -11.02
C PHE A 648 -11.66 11.53 -11.14
N GLY A 649 -11.09 11.69 -12.34
CA GLY A 649 -9.69 11.41 -12.58
C GLY A 649 -9.35 9.92 -12.61
N VAL A 650 -10.34 9.04 -12.83
CA VAL A 650 -10.12 7.60 -13.00
C VAL A 650 -10.00 7.29 -14.48
N PRO A 651 -9.01 6.49 -14.90
CA PRO A 651 -8.89 6.10 -16.29
C PRO A 651 -10.17 5.43 -16.79
N LEU A 652 -10.71 5.95 -17.89
CA LEU A 652 -11.78 5.29 -18.61
C LEU A 652 -11.23 3.97 -19.14
N ALA A 653 -12.06 2.95 -19.09
CA ALA A 653 -11.70 1.64 -19.62
C ALA A 653 -11.63 1.63 -21.16
N HIS A 654 -12.07 2.73 -21.83
CA HIS A 654 -11.96 2.95 -23.28
C HIS A 654 -11.68 4.42 -23.61
N PRO A 655 -10.90 4.72 -24.65
CA PRO A 655 -10.99 6.01 -25.31
C PRO A 655 -12.41 6.17 -25.88
N ARG A 656 -12.97 7.36 -25.80
CA ARG A 656 -14.27 7.70 -26.40
C ARG A 656 -14.25 7.54 -27.90
#